data_f6764478baf7bb63bed2259251dc22ed
#
_entry.id   f6764478baf7bb63bed2259251dc22ed
#
_cell.length_a   1.000
_cell.length_b   1.000
_cell.length_c   1.000
_cell.angle_alpha   90.00
_cell.angle_beta   90.00
_cell.angle_gamma   90.00
#
_symmetry.space_group_name_H-M   'P 1'
#
loop_
_entity.id
_entity.type
_entity.pdbx_description
1 polymer ?
#
loop_
_entity_poly.entity_id
_entity_poly.type
_entity_poly.pdbx_seq_one_letter_code
_entity_poly.pdbx_strand_id
1 'polypeptide(L)'
;VYDSISQPQEALKYYNQALPIRREVGDRSGEARTLNGIGAVYDNISEPQEALKYFNQALPIMREVKNRAGVATTLNNIGVVYQKIGQHQEALKYFNLALPILREVGNRAGVATTLNNIGAFYDSISQPQEALKYFNLALPILREVKNRAGVATTLNNIGAFYQKNRQPQEALKYFNQALPITRAVGDSSGEATTLNNIGAFYDSISQPQEALKYFNQALPILRAVGDRAREAITLSGISLVYRDTKQPTQAIEYLEQSVNITLEIRSGLQRENRQKFLEDERGSAVALTSLLIDQNQADRAFEWVNIATTADLADYTRLIDAKVANPQAQTAIDEWNQKNQQLQYLQRQLQDKFSENLSRQMRELETEVNRQAEQISRSFPEVAELFETKPKDIAQLKASISPGTVVIQPVLLTNFKNVPNTVAIFVLTKDSLSVKKIAINPEEFDKLITQYREQLSSETDYTETSHKLYDILIRPVEDQIQAFSPKQLSIIATGKLRYIPFEALLDKQTNKYLIQKYPVNYLTRISTRSIPDSTLQGAVLALGNPVTRDPYNLPASPDEVKNITQIFPGSLSYIGNVATLDQFKTQASRFPFLHLATHGCFQPEGCCLPNSPNCRKPDRVDLEPNTILFANNEFLNIRDAALLGLQNTRLLTLSACQTALQANSNGEEISGIAYIFERAGAKAVMASLWSVDDSATQELMVAFYQNINQGMSKGEALRQAKLSQITRHPYYWSPFILIGDAR
;
A
#
# COMPACT_ATOMS: atom_id res chain seq x y z
N VAL A 1 23.85 -23.55 17.64
CA VAL A 1 24.99 -23.32 16.72
C VAL A 1 24.48 -22.70 15.43
N TYR A 2 23.56 -23.34 14.69
CA TYR A 2 23.07 -22.80 13.39
C TYR A 2 22.24 -21.51 13.53
N ASP A 3 21.51 -21.34 14.62
CA ASP A 3 20.80 -20.11 14.98
C ASP A 3 21.76 -18.95 15.25
N SER A 4 22.94 -19.25 15.82
CA SER A 4 24.00 -18.27 16.08
C SER A 4 24.93 -18.02 14.89
N ILE A 5 24.87 -18.83 13.83
CA ILE A 5 25.68 -18.69 12.59
C ILE A 5 24.84 -18.36 11.37
N SER A 6 23.65 -17.87 11.60
CA SER A 6 22.85 -17.19 10.57
C SER A 6 22.40 -18.07 9.37
N GLN A 7 21.94 -19.29 9.66
CA GLN A 7 21.38 -20.21 8.67
C GLN A 7 19.98 -20.68 9.12
N PRO A 8 18.89 -19.88 8.94
CA PRO A 8 17.57 -20.21 9.49
C PRO A 8 16.92 -21.43 8.84
N GLN A 9 17.12 -21.61 7.54
CA GLN A 9 16.59 -22.81 6.89
C GLN A 9 17.29 -24.07 7.41
N GLU A 10 18.61 -24.01 7.59
CA GLU A 10 19.32 -25.08 8.27
C GLU A 10 18.94 -25.16 9.75
N ALA A 11 18.80 -24.02 10.44
CA ALA A 11 18.29 -24.01 11.81
C ALA A 11 16.88 -24.61 11.88
N LEU A 12 15.95 -24.17 11.02
CA LEU A 12 14.61 -24.75 10.92
C LEU A 12 14.65 -26.23 10.56
N LYS A 13 15.50 -26.63 9.62
CA LYS A 13 15.70 -28.03 9.25
C LYS A 13 16.12 -28.87 10.46
N TYR A 14 17.15 -28.42 11.21
CA TYR A 14 17.60 -29.12 12.40
C TYR A 14 16.61 -29.05 13.56
N TYR A 15 15.95 -27.92 13.75
CA TYR A 15 14.86 -27.82 14.73
C TYR A 15 13.69 -28.72 14.37
N ASN A 16 13.30 -28.78 13.09
CA ASN A 16 12.22 -29.66 12.62
C ASN A 16 12.61 -31.14 12.66
N GLN A 17 13.90 -31.50 12.56
CA GLN A 17 14.39 -32.87 12.82
C GLN A 17 14.44 -33.17 14.33
N ALA A 18 14.85 -32.20 15.15
CA ALA A 18 14.96 -32.38 16.59
C ALA A 18 13.60 -32.45 17.29
N LEU A 19 12.61 -31.71 16.80
CA LEU A 19 11.29 -31.59 17.44
C LEU A 19 10.56 -32.96 17.58
N PRO A 20 10.40 -33.77 16.52
CA PRO A 20 9.77 -35.09 16.65
C PRO A 20 10.55 -36.01 17.56
N ILE A 21 11.89 -36.00 17.49
CA ILE A 21 12.73 -36.82 18.36
C ILE A 21 12.51 -36.47 19.83
N ARG A 22 12.47 -35.15 20.15
CA ARG A 22 12.23 -34.70 21.53
C ARG A 22 10.84 -35.06 22.03
N ARG A 23 9.83 -35.05 21.17
CA ARG A 23 8.47 -35.53 21.46
C ARG A 23 8.44 -37.02 21.71
N GLU A 24 9.12 -37.80 20.89
CA GLU A 24 9.20 -39.27 21.02
C GLU A 24 9.87 -39.70 22.32
N VAL A 25 10.97 -39.05 22.69
CA VAL A 25 11.70 -39.34 23.94
C VAL A 25 11.11 -38.67 25.19
N GLY A 26 10.03 -37.93 25.04
CA GLY A 26 9.37 -37.21 26.15
C GLY A 26 10.15 -36.05 26.74
N ASP A 27 11.17 -35.48 26.03
CA ASP A 27 11.93 -34.31 26.46
C ASP A 27 11.12 -33.03 26.30
N ARG A 28 10.15 -32.84 27.19
CA ARG A 28 9.26 -31.66 27.19
C ARG A 28 10.03 -30.32 27.28
N SER A 29 11.12 -30.28 28.06
CA SER A 29 11.96 -29.09 28.18
C SER A 29 12.69 -28.77 26.87
N GLY A 30 13.22 -29.83 26.22
CA GLY A 30 13.83 -29.71 24.91
C GLY A 30 12.83 -29.35 23.80
N GLU A 31 11.64 -29.95 23.82
CA GLU A 31 10.55 -29.61 22.90
C GLU A 31 10.24 -28.12 22.97
N ALA A 32 9.98 -27.58 24.17
CA ALA A 32 9.65 -26.18 24.33
C ALA A 32 10.78 -25.23 23.89
N ARG A 33 12.05 -25.59 24.20
CA ARG A 33 13.21 -24.83 23.70
C ARG A 33 13.32 -24.86 22.19
N THR A 34 13.03 -26.02 21.58
CA THR A 34 13.05 -26.16 20.12
C THR A 34 11.95 -25.32 19.46
N LEU A 35 10.73 -25.38 20.00
CA LEU A 35 9.60 -24.54 19.53
C LEU A 35 9.90 -23.06 19.68
N ASN A 36 10.48 -22.63 20.81
CA ASN A 36 10.87 -21.23 20.99
C ASN A 36 12.00 -20.81 20.03
N GLY A 37 12.95 -21.71 19.74
CA GLY A 37 13.98 -21.50 18.73
C GLY A 37 13.37 -21.37 17.32
N ILE A 38 12.42 -22.23 16.96
CA ILE A 38 11.69 -22.12 15.68
C ILE A 38 10.95 -20.78 15.62
N GLY A 39 10.23 -20.39 16.69
CA GLY A 39 9.54 -19.10 16.74
C GLY A 39 10.48 -17.92 16.57
N ALA A 40 11.67 -17.94 17.21
CA ALA A 40 12.68 -16.90 17.04
C ALA A 40 13.21 -16.84 15.60
N VAL A 41 13.40 -18.00 14.95
CA VAL A 41 13.79 -18.03 13.54
C VAL A 41 12.69 -17.42 12.67
N TYR A 42 11.41 -17.75 12.89
CA TYR A 42 10.30 -17.16 12.13
C TYR A 42 10.17 -15.66 12.40
N ASP A 43 10.38 -15.17 13.63
CA ASP A 43 10.43 -13.73 13.94
C ASP A 43 11.58 -13.03 13.18
N ASN A 44 12.73 -13.69 13.12
CA ASN A 44 13.89 -13.18 12.38
C ASN A 44 13.66 -13.14 10.87
N ILE A 45 12.90 -14.07 10.29
CA ILE A 45 12.56 -14.06 8.86
C ILE A 45 11.27 -13.28 8.55
N SER A 46 10.76 -12.49 9.52
CA SER A 46 9.53 -11.68 9.43
C SER A 46 8.28 -12.46 9.04
N GLU A 47 8.16 -13.64 9.60
CA GLU A 47 6.94 -14.42 9.58
C GLU A 47 6.27 -14.34 10.99
N PRO A 48 5.69 -13.18 11.35
CA PRO A 48 5.22 -12.92 12.70
C PRO A 48 4.11 -13.87 13.14
N GLN A 49 3.25 -14.31 12.21
CA GLN A 49 2.18 -15.28 12.53
C GLN A 49 2.74 -16.65 12.85
N GLU A 50 3.70 -17.15 12.07
CA GLU A 50 4.37 -18.41 12.38
C GLU A 50 5.21 -18.28 13.67
N ALA A 51 5.90 -17.16 13.87
CA ALA A 51 6.61 -16.89 15.12
C ALA A 51 5.67 -16.99 16.34
N LEU A 52 4.53 -16.29 16.30
CA LEU A 52 3.52 -16.33 17.36
C LEU A 52 2.97 -17.74 17.56
N LYS A 53 2.70 -18.49 16.50
CA LYS A 53 2.22 -19.87 16.55
C LYS A 53 3.19 -20.77 17.34
N TYR A 54 4.49 -20.72 17.03
CA TYR A 54 5.48 -21.52 17.71
C TYR A 54 5.77 -21.04 19.14
N PHE A 55 5.81 -19.74 19.39
CA PHE A 55 5.92 -19.20 20.75
C PHE A 55 4.72 -19.59 21.61
N ASN A 56 3.50 -19.55 21.06
CA ASN A 56 2.27 -19.96 21.76
C ASN A 56 2.21 -21.49 22.01
N GLN A 57 2.89 -22.30 21.20
CA GLN A 57 3.08 -23.73 21.50
C GLN A 57 4.15 -23.96 22.57
N ALA A 58 5.25 -23.19 22.56
CA ALA A 58 6.32 -23.30 23.52
C ALA A 58 5.90 -22.87 24.94
N LEU A 59 5.13 -21.81 25.06
CA LEU A 59 4.78 -21.17 26.33
C LEU A 59 4.07 -22.10 27.34
N PRO A 60 3.02 -22.86 26.99
CA PRO A 60 2.38 -23.79 27.91
C PRO A 60 3.33 -24.91 28.37
N ILE A 61 4.16 -25.42 27.46
CA ILE A 61 5.14 -26.47 27.81
C ILE A 61 6.20 -25.92 28.76
N MET A 62 6.70 -24.69 28.51
CA MET A 62 7.63 -24.02 29.44
C MET A 62 7.02 -23.87 30.85
N ARG A 63 5.70 -23.58 30.94
CA ARG A 63 4.96 -23.53 32.22
C ARG A 63 4.84 -24.90 32.87
N GLU A 64 4.50 -25.93 32.10
CA GLU A 64 4.40 -27.34 32.53
C GLU A 64 5.71 -27.80 33.16
N VAL A 65 6.84 -27.59 32.50
CA VAL A 65 8.18 -27.97 32.98
C VAL A 65 8.78 -27.02 34.01
N LYS A 66 8.00 -26.05 34.46
CA LYS A 66 8.38 -25.01 35.46
C LYS A 66 9.65 -24.22 35.09
N ASN A 67 9.93 -24.07 33.78
CA ASN A 67 11.05 -23.26 33.28
C ASN A 67 10.66 -21.77 33.26
N ARG A 68 10.72 -21.12 34.42
CA ARG A 68 10.36 -19.71 34.61
C ARG A 68 11.14 -18.77 33.68
N ALA A 69 12.45 -18.99 33.53
CA ALA A 69 13.28 -18.20 32.63
C ALA A 69 12.85 -18.35 31.17
N GLY A 70 12.57 -19.57 30.74
CA GLY A 70 12.04 -19.85 29.40
C GLY A 70 10.68 -19.19 29.16
N VAL A 71 9.77 -19.27 30.14
CA VAL A 71 8.47 -18.55 30.08
C VAL A 71 8.68 -17.06 29.83
N ALA A 72 9.55 -16.40 30.61
CA ALA A 72 9.77 -14.96 30.48
C ALA A 72 10.42 -14.58 29.14
N THR A 73 11.39 -15.34 28.67
CA THR A 73 12.01 -15.14 27.34
C THR A 73 10.97 -15.28 26.23
N THR A 74 10.13 -16.31 26.26
CA THR A 74 9.07 -16.51 25.27
C THR A 74 8.06 -15.37 25.30
N LEU A 75 7.63 -14.90 26.49
CA LEU A 75 6.73 -13.75 26.61
C LEU A 75 7.35 -12.46 26.04
N ASN A 76 8.64 -12.21 26.33
CA ASN A 76 9.35 -11.05 25.77
C ASN A 76 9.40 -11.12 24.23
N ASN A 77 9.68 -12.28 23.67
CA ASN A 77 9.72 -12.49 22.22
C ASN A 77 8.34 -12.28 21.58
N ILE A 78 7.27 -12.78 22.20
CA ILE A 78 5.89 -12.52 21.77
C ILE A 78 5.61 -11.00 21.78
N GLY A 79 6.04 -10.27 22.83
CA GLY A 79 5.92 -8.82 22.92
C GLY A 79 6.62 -8.09 21.77
N VAL A 80 7.84 -8.52 21.42
CA VAL A 80 8.60 -7.96 20.27
C VAL A 80 7.84 -8.18 18.96
N VAL A 81 7.28 -9.39 18.74
CA VAL A 81 6.50 -9.66 17.53
C VAL A 81 5.27 -8.76 17.45
N TYR A 82 4.50 -8.63 18.54
CA TYR A 82 3.35 -7.74 18.56
C TYR A 82 3.71 -6.27 18.32
N GLN A 83 4.86 -5.81 18.83
CA GLN A 83 5.36 -4.46 18.55
C GLN A 83 5.66 -4.27 17.06
N LYS A 84 6.32 -5.25 16.42
CA LYS A 84 6.65 -5.21 15.00
C LYS A 84 5.40 -5.16 14.10
N ILE A 85 4.31 -5.80 14.49
CA ILE A 85 3.04 -5.80 13.73
C ILE A 85 2.09 -4.68 14.15
N GLY A 86 2.55 -3.71 14.96
CA GLY A 86 1.77 -2.53 15.36
C GLY A 86 0.69 -2.78 16.41
N GLN A 87 0.60 -3.99 16.98
CA GLN A 87 -0.36 -4.31 18.05
C GLN A 87 0.18 -3.84 19.42
N HIS A 88 0.17 -2.55 19.62
CA HIS A 88 0.85 -1.88 20.73
C HIS A 88 0.37 -2.32 22.13
N GLN A 89 -0.93 -2.53 22.31
CA GLN A 89 -1.49 -2.94 23.60
C GLN A 89 -1.04 -4.36 23.99
N GLU A 90 -1.07 -5.30 23.03
CA GLU A 90 -0.61 -6.65 23.27
C GLU A 90 0.91 -6.68 23.53
N ALA A 91 1.71 -5.94 22.77
CA ALA A 91 3.15 -5.86 22.99
C ALA A 91 3.47 -5.47 24.45
N LEU A 92 2.88 -4.39 24.94
CA LEU A 92 3.10 -3.91 26.31
C LEU A 92 2.61 -4.92 27.37
N LYS A 93 1.49 -5.58 27.14
CA LYS A 93 0.96 -6.64 28.00
C LYS A 93 1.98 -7.77 28.17
N TYR A 94 2.55 -8.27 27.07
CA TYR A 94 3.52 -9.36 27.11
C TYR A 94 4.85 -8.94 27.74
N PHE A 95 5.36 -7.75 27.50
CA PHE A 95 6.53 -7.21 28.21
C PHE A 95 6.29 -7.11 29.71
N ASN A 96 5.10 -6.64 30.13
CA ASN A 96 4.73 -6.52 31.53
C ASN A 96 4.52 -7.89 32.22
N LEU A 97 4.19 -8.94 31.46
CA LEU A 97 4.16 -10.31 31.98
C LEU A 97 5.57 -10.91 32.11
N ALA A 98 6.48 -10.59 31.20
CA ALA A 98 7.85 -11.09 31.22
C ALA A 98 8.70 -10.50 32.33
N LEU A 99 8.62 -9.18 32.54
CA LEU A 99 9.50 -8.42 33.43
C LEU A 99 9.52 -8.90 34.91
N PRO A 100 8.37 -9.15 35.58
CA PRO A 100 8.39 -9.65 36.96
C PRO A 100 9.01 -11.04 37.07
N ILE A 101 8.76 -11.92 36.08
CA ILE A 101 9.34 -13.27 36.07
C ILE A 101 10.86 -13.17 35.91
N LEU A 102 11.39 -12.32 35.01
CA LEU A 102 12.83 -12.11 34.85
C LEU A 102 13.49 -11.60 36.15
N ARG A 103 12.81 -10.74 36.87
CA ARG A 103 13.26 -10.26 38.21
C ARG A 103 13.29 -11.39 39.23
N GLU A 104 12.24 -12.20 39.30
CA GLU A 104 12.12 -13.34 40.20
C GLU A 104 13.24 -14.36 40.00
N VAL A 105 13.55 -14.69 38.72
CA VAL A 105 14.61 -15.66 38.40
C VAL A 105 16.02 -15.08 38.39
N GLY A 106 16.18 -13.80 38.73
CA GLY A 106 17.47 -13.14 38.76
C GLY A 106 18.15 -12.91 37.40
N ASN A 107 17.40 -13.00 36.27
CA ASN A 107 17.95 -12.77 34.95
C ASN A 107 18.07 -11.26 34.64
N ARG A 108 19.11 -10.65 35.18
CA ARG A 108 19.35 -9.21 35.08
C ARG A 108 19.53 -8.74 33.65
N ALA A 109 20.19 -9.54 32.79
CA ALA A 109 20.33 -9.22 31.36
C ALA A 109 18.97 -9.19 30.66
N GLY A 110 18.12 -10.19 30.89
CA GLY A 110 16.76 -10.23 30.38
C GLY A 110 15.90 -9.08 30.89
N VAL A 111 16.01 -8.72 32.17
CA VAL A 111 15.33 -7.53 32.75
C VAL A 111 15.71 -6.28 31.94
N ALA A 112 17.00 -6.04 31.73
CA ALA A 112 17.46 -4.84 31.03
C ALA A 112 17.04 -4.81 29.55
N THR A 113 17.10 -5.94 28.86
CA THR A 113 16.61 -6.05 27.47
C THR A 113 15.11 -5.75 27.39
N THR A 114 14.30 -6.32 28.29
CA THR A 114 12.84 -6.05 28.31
C THR A 114 12.55 -4.59 28.63
N LEU A 115 13.27 -3.96 29.59
CA LEU A 115 13.14 -2.54 29.89
C LEU A 115 13.50 -1.66 28.68
N ASN A 116 14.57 -1.99 27.94
CA ASN A 116 14.94 -1.27 26.70
C ASN A 116 13.84 -1.40 25.64
N ASN A 117 13.26 -2.59 25.47
CA ASN A 117 12.16 -2.83 24.52
C ASN A 117 10.90 -2.03 24.92
N ILE A 118 10.57 -1.97 26.22
CA ILE A 118 9.49 -1.11 26.74
C ILE A 118 9.78 0.37 26.45
N GLY A 119 11.03 0.81 26.62
CA GLY A 119 11.46 2.18 26.30
C GLY A 119 11.26 2.49 24.81
N ALA A 120 11.70 1.62 23.92
CA ALA A 120 11.51 1.75 22.48
C ALA A 120 10.02 1.72 22.09
N PHE A 121 9.22 0.91 22.77
CA PHE A 121 7.77 0.90 22.63
C PHE A 121 7.15 2.27 22.96
N TYR A 122 7.46 2.86 24.11
CA TYR A 122 6.92 4.17 24.50
C TYR A 122 7.39 5.30 23.56
N ASP A 123 8.60 5.23 23.03
CA ASP A 123 9.06 6.19 22.01
C ASP A 123 8.25 6.06 20.70
N SER A 124 7.92 4.83 20.30
CA SER A 124 7.13 4.58 19.07
C SER A 124 5.70 5.14 19.14
N ILE A 125 5.10 5.17 20.34
CA ILE A 125 3.76 5.72 20.58
C ILE A 125 3.77 7.18 21.06
N SER A 126 4.90 7.88 20.89
CA SER A 126 5.08 9.30 21.25
C SER A 126 4.82 9.61 22.73
N GLN A 127 5.24 8.72 23.64
CA GLN A 127 5.26 8.92 25.08
C GLN A 127 6.71 9.10 25.60
N PRO A 128 7.32 10.26 25.36
CA PRO A 128 8.76 10.45 25.53
C PRO A 128 9.26 10.32 26.97
N GLN A 129 8.47 10.73 27.96
CA GLN A 129 8.87 10.66 29.36
C GLN A 129 8.98 9.21 29.86
N GLU A 130 8.01 8.37 29.48
CA GLU A 130 8.06 6.95 29.82
C GLU A 130 9.20 6.25 29.07
N ALA A 131 9.42 6.57 27.79
CA ALA A 131 10.54 6.03 27.02
C ALA A 131 11.88 6.26 27.73
N LEU A 132 12.17 7.52 28.07
CA LEU A 132 13.41 7.89 28.76
C LEU A 132 13.56 7.21 30.13
N LYS A 133 12.48 7.12 30.90
CA LYS A 133 12.45 6.41 32.19
C LYS A 133 12.90 4.96 32.04
N TYR A 134 12.36 4.23 31.08
CA TYR A 134 12.70 2.82 30.87
C TYR A 134 14.11 2.63 30.30
N PHE A 135 14.60 3.48 29.41
CA PHE A 135 16.00 3.47 28.98
C PHE A 135 16.96 3.71 30.15
N ASN A 136 16.64 4.67 31.01
CA ASN A 136 17.45 4.98 32.21
C ASN A 136 17.42 3.86 33.26
N LEU A 137 16.39 3.04 33.32
CA LEU A 137 16.36 1.83 34.14
C LEU A 137 17.18 0.70 33.52
N ALA A 138 17.19 0.57 32.18
CA ALA A 138 17.92 -0.48 31.48
C ALA A 138 19.44 -0.29 31.51
N LEU A 139 19.91 0.94 31.24
CA LEU A 139 21.31 1.28 31.04
C LEU A 139 22.26 0.88 32.19
N PRO A 140 21.96 1.17 33.48
CA PRO A 140 22.84 0.76 34.59
C PRO A 140 22.92 -0.76 34.72
N ILE A 141 21.82 -1.47 34.51
CA ILE A 141 21.81 -2.93 34.59
C ILE A 141 22.67 -3.53 33.46
N LEU A 142 22.57 -3.03 32.21
CA LEU A 142 23.40 -3.46 31.09
C LEU A 142 24.91 -3.23 31.38
N ARG A 143 25.25 -2.13 31.99
CA ARG A 143 26.63 -1.84 32.44
C ARG A 143 27.11 -2.83 33.51
N GLU A 144 26.29 -3.14 34.49
CA GLU A 144 26.58 -4.09 35.55
C GLU A 144 26.82 -5.51 35.01
N VAL A 145 25.94 -5.98 34.10
CA VAL A 145 26.08 -7.32 33.48
C VAL A 145 27.11 -7.35 32.34
N LYS A 146 27.81 -6.25 32.10
CA LYS A 146 28.85 -6.10 31.04
C LYS A 146 28.33 -6.38 29.63
N ASN A 147 27.05 -6.17 29.37
CA ASN A 147 26.46 -6.28 28.03
C ASN A 147 26.77 -5.00 27.21
N ARG A 148 27.96 -4.94 26.62
CA ARG A 148 28.44 -3.74 25.91
C ARG A 148 27.57 -3.41 24.69
N ALA A 149 27.12 -4.41 23.92
CA ALA A 149 26.22 -4.18 22.79
C ALA A 149 24.89 -3.57 23.23
N GLY A 150 24.28 -4.12 24.29
CA GLY A 150 23.05 -3.56 24.89
C GLY A 150 23.24 -2.13 25.42
N VAL A 151 24.43 -1.84 26.02
CA VAL A 151 24.78 -0.46 26.43
C VAL A 151 24.79 0.49 25.25
N ALA A 152 25.44 0.13 24.14
CA ALA A 152 25.54 0.97 22.93
C ALA A 152 24.15 1.22 22.33
N THR A 153 23.33 0.17 22.18
CA THR A 153 21.95 0.27 21.67
C THR A 153 21.11 1.22 22.53
N THR A 154 21.16 1.07 23.87
CA THR A 154 20.40 1.92 24.77
C THR A 154 20.86 3.37 24.73
N LEU A 155 22.19 3.62 24.68
CA LEU A 155 22.74 4.98 24.53
C LEU A 155 22.29 5.62 23.22
N ASN A 156 22.28 4.86 22.13
CA ASN A 156 21.82 5.34 20.83
C ASN A 156 20.33 5.68 20.84
N ASN A 157 19.48 4.85 21.48
CA ASN A 157 18.06 5.12 21.66
C ASN A 157 17.81 6.39 22.49
N ILE A 158 18.57 6.59 23.58
CA ILE A 158 18.54 7.82 24.41
C ILE A 158 18.96 9.03 23.56
N GLY A 159 20.01 8.90 22.76
CA GLY A 159 20.47 9.96 21.85
C GLY A 159 19.37 10.35 20.85
N ALA A 160 18.76 9.39 20.18
CA ALA A 160 17.65 9.60 19.26
C ALA A 160 16.44 10.26 19.94
N PHE A 161 16.12 9.83 21.17
CA PHE A 161 15.10 10.47 22.00
C PHE A 161 15.38 11.97 22.23
N TYR A 162 16.59 12.34 22.63
CA TYR A 162 16.95 13.74 22.85
C TYR A 162 16.92 14.55 21.54
N GLN A 163 17.33 13.97 20.43
CA GLN A 163 17.26 14.61 19.11
C GLN A 163 15.81 14.91 18.73
N LYS A 164 14.89 13.94 18.87
CA LYS A 164 13.45 14.08 18.60
C LYS A 164 12.82 15.16 19.49
N ASN A 165 13.28 15.30 20.74
CA ASN A 165 12.80 16.28 21.69
C ASN A 165 13.56 17.62 21.64
N ARG A 166 14.25 17.92 20.53
CA ARG A 166 14.95 19.20 20.27
C ARG A 166 16.00 19.56 21.32
N GLN A 167 16.70 18.56 21.87
CA GLN A 167 17.82 18.69 22.79
C GLN A 167 19.12 18.17 22.15
N PRO A 168 19.64 18.85 21.12
CA PRO A 168 20.68 18.31 20.26
C PRO A 168 22.02 18.06 20.97
N GLN A 169 22.40 18.90 21.94
CA GLN A 169 23.65 18.70 22.65
C GLN A 169 23.66 17.42 23.50
N GLU A 170 22.53 17.12 24.18
CA GLU A 170 22.40 15.87 24.90
C GLU A 170 22.38 14.67 23.95
N ALA A 171 21.70 14.77 22.80
CA ALA A 171 21.72 13.73 21.79
C ALA A 171 23.16 13.36 21.38
N LEU A 172 23.97 14.36 20.99
CA LEU A 172 25.35 14.15 20.58
C LEU A 172 26.21 13.51 21.68
N LYS A 173 26.01 13.88 22.93
CA LYS A 173 26.71 13.30 24.07
C LYS A 173 26.50 11.79 24.18
N TYR A 174 25.25 11.34 23.97
CA TYR A 174 24.91 9.91 23.99
C TYR A 174 25.41 9.16 22.78
N PHE A 175 25.32 9.74 21.58
CA PHE A 175 25.87 9.15 20.36
C PHE A 175 27.39 9.00 20.45
N ASN A 176 28.10 10.00 20.98
CA ASN A 176 29.55 9.95 21.19
C ASN A 176 29.99 8.90 22.23
N GLN A 177 29.09 8.51 23.14
CA GLN A 177 29.34 7.37 24.05
C GLN A 177 29.04 6.03 23.34
N ALA A 178 28.04 5.96 22.47
CA ALA A 178 27.66 4.73 21.76
C ALA A 178 28.69 4.32 20.72
N LEU A 179 29.15 5.25 19.87
CA LEU A 179 30.02 4.98 18.72
C LEU A 179 31.30 4.19 19.03
N PRO A 180 32.13 4.55 20.06
CA PRO A 180 33.31 3.77 20.37
C PRO A 180 32.98 2.37 20.91
N ILE A 181 31.80 2.18 21.50
CA ILE A 181 31.38 0.88 22.02
C ILE A 181 30.97 -0.03 20.85
N THR A 182 30.16 0.46 19.90
CA THR A 182 29.78 -0.31 18.69
C THR A 182 31.01 -0.75 17.92
N ARG A 183 31.98 0.13 17.68
CA ARG A 183 33.27 -0.20 17.08
C ARG A 183 34.04 -1.29 17.84
N ALA A 184 34.13 -1.14 19.16
CA ALA A 184 34.90 -2.07 20.01
C ALA A 184 34.27 -3.47 20.11
N VAL A 185 32.96 -3.61 19.91
CA VAL A 185 32.26 -4.92 19.90
C VAL A 185 32.08 -5.49 18.51
N GLY A 186 32.48 -4.78 17.45
CA GLY A 186 32.34 -5.20 16.05
C GLY A 186 30.88 -5.14 15.55
N ASP A 187 30.04 -4.30 16.18
CA ASP A 187 28.64 -4.11 15.76
C ASP A 187 28.58 -3.09 14.62
N SER A 188 28.80 -3.55 13.39
CA SER A 188 28.81 -2.71 12.19
C SER A 188 27.46 -2.04 11.92
N SER A 189 26.34 -2.72 12.20
CA SER A 189 24.99 -2.13 12.04
C SER A 189 24.75 -1.02 13.06
N GLY A 190 25.11 -1.24 14.33
CA GLY A 190 25.06 -0.24 15.39
C GLY A 190 25.99 0.94 15.14
N GLU A 191 27.20 0.71 14.60
CA GLU A 191 28.12 1.77 14.19
C GLU A 191 27.50 2.66 13.12
N ALA A 192 27.02 2.07 12.02
CA ALA A 192 26.40 2.81 10.93
C ALA A 192 25.16 3.60 11.38
N THR A 193 24.32 3.00 12.23
CA THR A 193 23.15 3.66 12.82
C THR A 193 23.58 4.89 13.65
N THR A 194 24.59 4.74 14.47
CA THR A 194 25.10 5.85 15.30
C THR A 194 25.72 6.96 14.44
N LEU A 195 26.51 6.61 13.42
CA LEU A 195 27.06 7.58 12.47
C LEU A 195 25.97 8.34 11.71
N ASN A 196 24.93 7.64 11.25
CA ASN A 196 23.79 8.27 10.59
C ASN A 196 23.06 9.25 11.52
N ASN A 197 22.82 8.88 12.77
CA ASN A 197 22.20 9.75 13.76
C ASN A 197 23.07 10.99 14.07
N ILE A 198 24.38 10.85 14.13
CA ILE A 198 25.32 11.99 14.28
C ILE A 198 25.26 12.88 13.03
N GLY A 199 25.20 12.31 11.83
CA GLY A 199 25.02 13.05 10.58
C GLY A 199 23.72 13.89 10.60
N ALA A 200 22.61 13.27 10.96
CA ALA A 200 21.32 13.95 11.11
C ALA A 200 21.31 15.02 12.23
N PHE A 201 22.08 14.81 13.28
CA PHE A 201 22.30 15.84 14.29
C PHE A 201 23.00 17.06 13.70
N TYR A 202 24.11 16.89 13.00
CA TYR A 202 24.85 18.02 12.40
C TYR A 202 24.03 18.76 11.34
N ASP A 203 23.22 18.03 10.55
CA ASP A 203 22.26 18.63 9.62
C ASP A 203 21.25 19.52 10.38
N SER A 204 20.72 19.02 11.51
CA SER A 204 19.73 19.75 12.33
C SER A 204 20.23 21.05 12.94
N ILE A 205 21.55 21.20 13.10
CA ILE A 205 22.21 22.43 13.59
C ILE A 205 22.93 23.21 12.47
N SER A 206 22.56 22.92 11.20
CA SER A 206 23.08 23.63 10.03
C SER A 206 24.62 23.55 9.84
N GLN A 207 25.21 22.39 10.15
CA GLN A 207 26.62 22.08 9.91
C GLN A 207 26.78 21.03 8.79
N PRO A 208 26.55 21.43 7.51
CA PRO A 208 26.42 20.49 6.40
C PRO A 208 27.69 19.67 6.10
N GLN A 209 28.89 20.25 6.29
CA GLN A 209 30.15 19.53 6.05
C GLN A 209 30.35 18.37 7.04
N GLU A 210 30.05 18.62 8.35
CA GLU A 210 30.11 17.55 9.34
C GLU A 210 29.01 16.52 9.12
N ALA A 211 27.80 16.94 8.75
CA ALA A 211 26.71 16.03 8.42
C ALA A 211 27.12 15.07 7.29
N LEU A 212 27.61 15.59 6.16
CA LEU A 212 28.10 14.78 5.04
C LEU A 212 29.23 13.85 5.43
N LYS A 213 30.16 14.30 6.27
CA LYS A 213 31.28 13.47 6.76
C LYS A 213 30.79 12.21 7.46
N TYR A 214 29.79 12.33 8.34
CA TYR A 214 29.24 11.20 9.09
C TYR A 214 28.34 10.32 8.24
N PHE A 215 27.50 10.88 7.39
CA PHE A 215 26.71 10.10 6.43
C PHE A 215 27.60 9.30 5.46
N ASN A 216 28.67 9.90 4.95
CA ASN A 216 29.63 9.23 4.06
C ASN A 216 30.46 8.14 4.76
N GLN A 217 30.57 8.14 6.10
CA GLN A 217 31.12 7.03 6.86
C GLN A 217 30.08 5.92 7.03
N ALA A 218 28.80 6.26 7.27
CA ALA A 218 27.73 5.29 7.48
C ALA A 218 27.42 4.49 6.20
N LEU A 219 27.33 5.18 5.04
CA LEU A 219 26.86 4.63 3.78
C LEU A 219 27.61 3.35 3.32
N PRO A 220 28.97 3.31 3.27
CA PRO A 220 29.69 2.10 2.87
C PRO A 220 29.49 0.93 3.84
N ILE A 221 29.31 1.20 5.14
CA ILE A 221 29.06 0.17 6.14
C ILE A 221 27.66 -0.42 5.90
N LEU A 222 26.64 0.42 5.69
CA LEU A 222 25.25 -0.02 5.41
C LEU A 222 25.19 -0.88 4.15
N ARG A 223 25.90 -0.48 3.09
CA ARG A 223 26.04 -1.27 1.86
C ARG A 223 26.73 -2.62 2.11
N ALA A 224 27.76 -2.64 2.93
CA ALA A 224 28.48 -3.87 3.26
C ALA A 224 27.63 -4.85 4.08
N VAL A 225 26.84 -4.36 5.04
CA VAL A 225 25.95 -5.20 5.87
C VAL A 225 24.61 -5.49 5.19
N GLY A 226 24.33 -4.88 4.04
CA GLY A 226 23.08 -5.06 3.31
C GLY A 226 21.84 -4.44 3.96
N ASP A 227 22.03 -3.42 4.81
CA ASP A 227 20.92 -2.68 5.41
C ASP A 227 20.37 -1.65 4.41
N ARG A 228 19.60 -2.16 3.45
CA ARG A 228 19.05 -1.35 2.35
C ARG A 228 18.12 -0.25 2.85
N ALA A 229 17.33 -0.52 3.89
CA ALA A 229 16.41 0.47 4.45
C ALA A 229 17.18 1.67 5.03
N ARG A 230 18.20 1.42 5.87
CA ARG A 230 19.03 2.50 6.41
C ARG A 230 19.91 3.14 5.35
N GLU A 231 20.36 2.41 4.33
CA GLU A 231 21.02 2.98 3.15
C GLU A 231 20.13 4.04 2.49
N ALA A 232 18.87 3.75 2.22
CA ALA A 232 17.92 4.70 1.64
C ALA A 232 17.71 5.93 2.53
N ILE A 233 17.56 5.75 3.85
CA ILE A 233 17.44 6.85 4.82
C ILE A 233 18.71 7.73 4.81
N THR A 234 19.90 7.14 4.78
CA THR A 234 21.16 7.88 4.76
C THR A 234 21.32 8.67 3.46
N LEU A 235 20.98 8.08 2.30
CA LEU A 235 20.96 8.77 1.00
C LEU A 235 19.98 9.95 0.99
N SER A 236 18.79 9.76 1.57
CA SER A 236 17.81 10.85 1.75
C SER A 236 18.38 11.96 2.65
N GLY A 237 19.06 11.61 3.75
CA GLY A 237 19.74 12.58 4.61
C GLY A 237 20.82 13.39 3.87
N ILE A 238 21.67 12.72 3.08
CA ILE A 238 22.68 13.38 2.22
C ILE A 238 22.03 14.36 1.25
N SER A 239 20.94 13.92 0.63
CA SER A 239 20.18 14.74 -0.33
C SER A 239 19.62 16.01 0.31
N LEU A 240 19.09 15.91 1.56
CA LEU A 240 18.60 17.08 2.29
C LEU A 240 19.71 18.11 2.51
N VAL A 241 20.91 17.66 2.90
CA VAL A 241 22.06 18.53 3.06
C VAL A 241 22.44 19.22 1.75
N TYR A 242 22.45 18.53 0.60
CA TYR A 242 22.73 19.13 -0.70
C TYR A 242 21.65 20.10 -1.14
N ARG A 243 20.37 19.80 -0.88
CA ARG A 243 19.28 20.74 -1.14
C ARG A 243 19.42 22.02 -0.33
N ASP A 244 19.67 21.92 0.98
CA ASP A 244 19.75 23.06 1.88
C ASP A 244 21.01 23.90 1.62
N THR A 245 22.06 23.30 1.03
CA THR A 245 23.24 24.00 0.51
C THR A 245 23.11 24.46 -0.95
N LYS A 246 21.90 24.45 -1.53
CA LYS A 246 21.58 24.90 -2.90
C LYS A 246 22.35 24.16 -3.99
N GLN A 247 22.49 22.86 -3.83
CA GLN A 247 23.11 21.95 -4.80
C GLN A 247 22.04 20.94 -5.30
N PRO A 248 21.05 21.40 -6.12
CA PRO A 248 19.87 20.58 -6.46
C PRO A 248 20.22 19.36 -7.31
N THR A 249 21.26 19.40 -8.13
CA THR A 249 21.66 18.25 -8.96
C THR A 249 22.11 17.06 -8.11
N GLN A 250 22.98 17.31 -7.10
CA GLN A 250 23.40 16.27 -6.16
C GLN A 250 22.23 15.80 -5.29
N ALA A 251 21.38 16.73 -4.85
CA ALA A 251 20.20 16.40 -4.07
C ALA A 251 19.28 15.42 -4.84
N ILE A 252 19.03 15.68 -6.13
CA ILE A 252 18.22 14.80 -6.99
C ILE A 252 18.89 13.42 -7.13
N GLU A 253 20.18 13.37 -7.42
CA GLU A 253 20.93 12.11 -7.59
C GLU A 253 20.82 11.19 -6.37
N TYR A 254 21.03 11.73 -5.17
CA TYR A 254 20.90 10.96 -3.93
C TYR A 254 19.46 10.57 -3.60
N LEU A 255 18.48 11.44 -3.89
CA LEU A 255 17.06 11.10 -3.73
C LEU A 255 16.62 9.98 -4.68
N GLU A 256 17.06 10.01 -5.93
CA GLU A 256 16.76 8.94 -6.91
C GLU A 256 17.31 7.59 -6.43
N GLN A 257 18.54 7.56 -5.90
CA GLN A 257 19.08 6.33 -5.31
C GLN A 257 18.22 5.87 -4.11
N SER A 258 17.84 6.77 -3.23
CA SER A 258 16.99 6.46 -2.07
C SER A 258 15.62 5.89 -2.50
N VAL A 259 14.94 6.56 -3.43
CA VAL A 259 13.62 6.14 -3.93
C VAL A 259 13.69 4.79 -4.65
N ASN A 260 14.73 4.57 -5.48
CA ASN A 260 14.95 3.28 -6.14
C ASN A 260 15.07 2.13 -5.13
N ILE A 261 15.89 2.30 -4.09
CA ILE A 261 16.06 1.31 -3.03
C ILE A 261 14.72 1.06 -2.32
N THR A 262 13.97 2.11 -2.03
CA THR A 262 12.66 2.02 -1.39
C THR A 262 11.68 1.21 -2.25
N LEU A 263 11.62 1.46 -3.56
CA LEU A 263 10.78 0.71 -4.49
C LEU A 263 11.20 -0.77 -4.60
N GLU A 264 12.52 -1.05 -4.63
CA GLU A 264 13.06 -2.41 -4.62
C GLU A 264 12.66 -3.17 -3.36
N ILE A 265 12.86 -2.60 -2.17
CA ILE A 265 12.46 -3.18 -0.89
C ILE A 265 10.95 -3.45 -0.89
N ARG A 266 10.15 -2.44 -1.27
CA ARG A 266 8.70 -2.53 -1.31
C ARG A 266 8.21 -3.66 -2.21
N SER A 267 8.81 -3.81 -3.39
CA SER A 267 8.46 -4.86 -4.34
C SER A 267 8.63 -6.26 -3.75
N GLY A 268 9.55 -6.42 -2.81
CA GLY A 268 9.91 -7.67 -2.14
C GLY A 268 9.19 -7.96 -0.83
N LEU A 269 8.52 -6.99 -0.21
CA LEU A 269 7.88 -7.19 1.08
C LEU A 269 6.67 -8.13 1.02
N GLN A 270 6.46 -8.88 2.09
CA GLN A 270 5.23 -9.64 2.31
C GLN A 270 4.06 -8.73 2.69
N ARG A 271 2.84 -9.25 2.49
CA ARG A 271 1.55 -8.57 2.62
C ARG A 271 1.42 -7.66 3.85
N GLU A 272 1.76 -8.18 5.03
CA GLU A 272 1.49 -7.53 6.32
C GLU A 272 2.46 -6.37 6.64
N ASN A 273 3.62 -6.34 5.98
CA ASN A 273 4.67 -5.35 6.23
C ASN A 273 4.61 -4.15 5.27
N ARG A 274 3.85 -4.23 4.16
CA ARG A 274 3.82 -3.18 3.12
C ARG A 274 3.11 -1.92 3.54
N GLN A 275 1.98 -2.06 4.23
CA GLN A 275 1.17 -0.89 4.60
C GLN A 275 1.94 0.05 5.53
N LYS A 276 2.66 -0.51 6.51
CA LYS A 276 3.50 0.27 7.42
C LYS A 276 4.71 0.87 6.71
N PHE A 277 5.36 0.10 5.84
CA PHE A 277 6.49 0.57 5.04
C PHE A 277 6.09 1.74 4.12
N LEU A 278 4.87 1.71 3.57
CA LEU A 278 4.31 2.78 2.75
C LEU A 278 4.16 4.12 3.49
N GLU A 279 3.76 4.07 4.75
CA GLU A 279 3.55 5.27 5.57
C GLU A 279 4.88 5.93 5.93
N ASP A 280 5.91 5.13 6.22
CA ASP A 280 7.20 5.61 6.70
C ASP A 280 8.10 6.13 5.55
N GLU A 281 8.00 5.60 4.33
CA GLU A 281 9.00 5.81 3.26
C GLU A 281 8.52 6.71 2.10
N ARG A 282 7.29 7.21 2.12
CA ARG A 282 6.78 8.16 1.09
C ARG A 282 7.60 9.45 0.98
N GLY A 283 8.31 9.80 2.04
CA GLY A 283 8.98 11.10 2.16
C GLY A 283 9.99 11.39 1.07
N SER A 284 10.84 10.43 0.72
CA SER A 284 11.87 10.61 -0.31
C SER A 284 11.27 10.82 -1.71
N ALA A 285 10.19 10.10 -2.06
CA ALA A 285 9.50 10.25 -3.33
C ALA A 285 8.78 11.61 -3.45
N VAL A 286 8.17 12.08 -2.35
CA VAL A 286 7.56 13.43 -2.26
C VAL A 286 8.64 14.50 -2.44
N ALA A 287 9.78 14.38 -1.76
CA ALA A 287 10.88 15.33 -1.86
C ALA A 287 11.49 15.36 -3.26
N LEU A 288 11.71 14.20 -3.87
CA LEU A 288 12.22 14.08 -5.23
C LEU A 288 11.28 14.73 -6.25
N THR A 289 9.99 14.40 -6.19
CA THR A 289 8.98 14.97 -7.10
C THR A 289 8.91 16.50 -6.94
N SER A 290 8.85 16.99 -5.70
CA SER A 290 8.81 18.44 -5.43
C SER A 290 10.04 19.15 -5.97
N LEU A 291 11.24 18.59 -5.73
CA LEU A 291 12.50 19.18 -6.16
C LEU A 291 12.65 19.18 -7.69
N LEU A 292 12.25 18.13 -8.37
CA LEU A 292 12.25 18.05 -9.84
C LEU A 292 11.31 19.12 -10.45
N ILE A 293 10.13 19.32 -9.88
CA ILE A 293 9.20 20.38 -10.32
C ILE A 293 9.84 21.76 -10.11
N ASP A 294 10.46 22.01 -8.95
CA ASP A 294 11.10 23.29 -8.65
C ASP A 294 12.32 23.58 -9.54
N GLN A 295 12.93 22.54 -10.10
CA GLN A 295 14.01 22.65 -11.11
C GLN A 295 13.49 22.65 -12.55
N ASN A 296 12.18 22.84 -12.79
CA ASN A 296 11.53 22.79 -14.10
C ASN A 296 11.72 21.48 -14.86
N GLN A 297 11.90 20.36 -14.15
CA GLN A 297 12.03 19.01 -14.72
C GLN A 297 10.70 18.24 -14.58
N ALA A 298 9.61 18.84 -15.06
CA ALA A 298 8.25 18.29 -14.91
C ALA A 298 8.11 16.89 -15.52
N ASP A 299 8.79 16.61 -16.64
CA ASP A 299 8.78 15.32 -17.31
C ASP A 299 9.35 14.22 -16.39
N ARG A 300 10.53 14.44 -15.80
CA ARG A 300 11.12 13.50 -14.85
C ARG A 300 10.28 13.37 -13.57
N ALA A 301 9.73 14.48 -13.07
CA ALA A 301 8.85 14.42 -11.91
C ALA A 301 7.64 13.52 -12.16
N PHE A 302 7.07 13.59 -13.36
CA PHE A 302 5.93 12.76 -13.75
C PHE A 302 6.30 11.27 -13.89
N GLU A 303 7.47 10.96 -14.44
CA GLU A 303 7.97 9.59 -14.54
C GLU A 303 8.02 8.91 -13.16
N TRP A 304 8.52 9.61 -12.15
CA TRP A 304 8.54 9.11 -10.76
C TRP A 304 7.13 8.99 -10.16
N VAL A 305 6.24 9.94 -10.44
CA VAL A 305 4.84 9.86 -10.00
C VAL A 305 4.13 8.66 -10.62
N ASN A 306 4.34 8.41 -11.91
CA ASN A 306 3.71 7.29 -12.60
C ASN A 306 4.18 5.93 -12.06
N ILE A 307 5.48 5.78 -11.79
CA ILE A 307 6.00 4.53 -11.22
C ILE A 307 5.51 4.32 -9.78
N ALA A 308 5.44 5.38 -8.96
CA ALA A 308 4.89 5.28 -7.62
C ALA A 308 3.42 4.86 -7.64
N THR A 309 2.61 5.43 -8.55
CA THR A 309 1.21 5.05 -8.75
C THR A 309 1.07 3.58 -9.18
N THR A 310 1.93 3.12 -10.11
CA THR A 310 1.97 1.72 -10.56
C THR A 310 2.37 0.77 -9.43
N ALA A 311 3.34 1.17 -8.61
CA ALA A 311 3.78 0.39 -7.46
C ALA A 311 2.66 0.21 -6.42
N ASP A 312 1.86 1.25 -6.14
CA ASP A 312 0.69 1.16 -5.26
C ASP A 312 -0.33 0.13 -5.76
N LEU A 313 -0.60 0.12 -7.06
CA LEU A 313 -1.52 -0.85 -7.68
C LEU A 313 -0.97 -2.28 -7.66
N ALA A 314 0.33 -2.43 -7.89
CA ALA A 314 1.01 -3.72 -7.79
C ALA A 314 0.94 -4.28 -6.36
N ASP A 315 1.10 -3.42 -5.35
CA ASP A 315 0.99 -3.80 -3.95
C ASP A 315 -0.43 -4.21 -3.58
N TYR A 316 -1.46 -3.49 -4.04
CA TYR A 316 -2.84 -3.90 -3.86
C TYR A 316 -3.11 -5.28 -4.49
N THR A 317 -2.60 -5.52 -5.70
CA THR A 317 -2.74 -6.80 -6.39
C THR A 317 -2.15 -7.96 -5.58
N ARG A 318 -0.99 -7.74 -4.96
CA ARG A 318 -0.34 -8.71 -4.08
C ARG A 318 -1.05 -8.84 -2.74
N LEU A 319 -1.59 -7.74 -2.20
CA LEU A 319 -2.32 -7.72 -0.92
C LEU A 319 -3.49 -8.71 -0.91
N ILE A 320 -4.17 -8.86 -2.04
CA ILE A 320 -5.30 -9.77 -2.19
C ILE A 320 -4.93 -11.11 -2.85
N ASP A 321 -3.63 -11.41 -3.03
CA ASP A 321 -3.15 -12.62 -3.72
C ASP A 321 -3.78 -12.81 -5.11
N ALA A 322 -3.92 -11.72 -5.87
CA ALA A 322 -4.53 -11.78 -7.18
C ALA A 322 -3.72 -12.67 -8.13
N LYS A 323 -4.37 -13.66 -8.69
CA LYS A 323 -3.77 -14.60 -9.63
C LYS A 323 -3.46 -13.95 -10.97
N VAL A 324 -2.51 -14.51 -11.70
CA VAL A 324 -2.23 -14.14 -13.09
C VAL A 324 -2.77 -15.24 -14.02
N ALA A 325 -3.24 -14.82 -15.20
CA ALA A 325 -3.88 -15.76 -16.13
C ALA A 325 -2.90 -16.81 -16.71
N ASN A 326 -1.60 -16.46 -16.78
CA ASN A 326 -0.56 -17.34 -17.29
C ASN A 326 0.02 -18.20 -16.16
N PRO A 327 -0.17 -19.55 -16.16
CA PRO A 327 0.33 -20.41 -15.09
C PRO A 327 1.86 -20.42 -14.99
N GLN A 328 2.58 -20.24 -16.10
CA GLN A 328 4.05 -20.19 -16.11
C GLN A 328 4.54 -18.88 -15.47
N ALA A 329 3.84 -17.76 -15.74
CA ALA A 329 4.10 -16.49 -15.08
C ALA A 329 3.83 -16.60 -13.56
N GLN A 330 2.73 -17.26 -13.16
CA GLN A 330 2.42 -17.46 -11.74
C GLN A 330 3.51 -18.28 -11.04
N THR A 331 3.94 -19.39 -11.62
CA THR A 331 5.04 -20.20 -11.06
C THR A 331 6.33 -19.40 -10.92
N ALA A 332 6.70 -18.63 -11.94
CA ALA A 332 7.90 -17.78 -11.90
C ALA A 332 7.81 -16.68 -10.83
N ILE A 333 6.61 -16.11 -10.62
CA ILE A 333 6.35 -15.13 -9.54
C ILE A 333 6.48 -15.79 -8.17
N ASP A 334 5.96 -17.00 -7.99
CA ASP A 334 6.04 -17.73 -6.72
C ASP A 334 7.50 -18.08 -6.36
N GLU A 335 8.28 -18.54 -7.33
CA GLU A 335 9.72 -18.80 -7.16
C GLU A 335 10.51 -17.52 -6.83
N TRP A 336 10.20 -16.41 -7.50
CA TRP A 336 10.79 -15.12 -7.21
C TRP A 336 10.47 -14.65 -5.79
N ASN A 337 9.21 -14.79 -5.35
CA ASN A 337 8.79 -14.47 -4.00
C ASN A 337 9.58 -15.25 -2.94
N GLN A 338 9.81 -16.56 -3.15
CA GLN A 338 10.62 -17.38 -2.25
C GLN A 338 12.06 -16.90 -2.13
N LYS A 339 12.72 -16.61 -3.27
CA LYS A 339 14.10 -16.07 -3.26
C LYS A 339 14.18 -14.70 -2.60
N ASN A 340 13.18 -13.87 -2.79
CA ASN A 340 13.12 -12.55 -2.19
C ASN A 340 12.95 -12.61 -0.66
N GLN A 341 12.19 -13.58 -0.16
CA GLN A 341 12.13 -13.88 1.27
C GLN A 341 13.50 -14.31 1.83
N GLN A 342 14.25 -15.15 1.09
CA GLN A 342 15.60 -15.54 1.46
C GLN A 342 16.56 -14.35 1.51
N LEU A 343 16.46 -13.42 0.53
CA LEU A 343 17.25 -12.19 0.49
C LEU A 343 17.01 -11.33 1.72
N GLN A 344 15.75 -11.06 2.04
CA GLN A 344 15.38 -10.28 3.23
C GLN A 344 15.89 -10.92 4.52
N TYR A 345 15.91 -12.20 4.56
CA TYR A 345 16.45 -12.95 5.67
C TYR A 345 17.97 -12.74 5.81
N LEU A 346 18.75 -12.89 4.72
CA LEU A 346 20.19 -12.65 4.73
C LEU A 346 20.53 -11.19 5.10
N GLN A 347 19.72 -10.23 4.66
CA GLN A 347 19.87 -8.83 5.02
C GLN A 347 19.78 -8.61 6.54
N ARG A 348 18.79 -9.23 7.20
CA ARG A 348 18.66 -9.13 8.66
C ARG A 348 19.80 -9.80 9.41
N GLN A 349 20.27 -10.93 8.93
CA GLN A 349 21.41 -11.59 9.55
C GLN A 349 22.68 -10.74 9.54
N LEU A 350 22.91 -10.01 8.45
CA LEU A 350 24.04 -9.07 8.34
C LEU A 350 23.88 -7.89 9.31
N GLN A 351 22.64 -7.49 9.62
CA GLN A 351 22.37 -6.45 10.64
C GLN A 351 22.71 -6.94 12.04
N ASP A 352 22.43 -8.21 12.34
CA ASP A 352 22.71 -8.81 13.66
C ASP A 352 24.20 -9.14 13.84
N LYS A 353 24.86 -9.64 12.80
CA LYS A 353 26.27 -10.00 12.83
C LYS A 353 26.91 -9.91 11.46
N PHE A 354 27.78 -8.94 11.27
CA PHE A 354 28.53 -8.79 10.02
C PHE A 354 29.42 -10.02 9.77
N SER A 355 29.35 -10.55 8.55
CA SER A 355 30.20 -11.61 8.01
C SER A 355 30.43 -11.35 6.52
N GLU A 356 31.69 -11.30 6.09
CA GLU A 356 32.03 -11.11 4.67
C GLU A 356 31.42 -12.18 3.77
N ASN A 357 31.33 -13.41 4.27
CA ASN A 357 30.71 -14.52 3.53
C ASN A 357 29.22 -14.29 3.35
N LEU A 358 28.50 -13.91 4.42
CA LEU A 358 27.07 -13.57 4.36
C LEU A 358 26.82 -12.35 3.46
N SER A 359 27.65 -11.31 3.56
CA SER A 359 27.54 -10.13 2.70
C SER A 359 27.73 -10.50 1.22
N ARG A 360 28.62 -11.44 0.90
CA ARG A 360 28.77 -11.97 -0.45
C ARG A 360 27.54 -12.75 -0.90
N GLN A 361 27.08 -13.70 -0.09
CA GLN A 361 25.86 -14.50 -0.38
C GLN A 361 24.64 -13.61 -0.60
N MET A 362 24.47 -12.58 0.23
CA MET A 362 23.38 -11.61 0.09
C MET A 362 23.44 -10.88 -1.24
N ARG A 363 24.63 -10.35 -1.64
CA ARG A 363 24.81 -9.67 -2.93
C ARG A 363 24.59 -10.59 -4.13
N GLU A 364 25.04 -11.84 -4.04
CA GLU A 364 24.80 -12.85 -5.07
C GLU A 364 23.31 -13.15 -5.22
N LEU A 365 22.61 -13.31 -4.11
CA LEU A 365 21.15 -13.55 -4.10
C LEU A 365 20.36 -12.31 -4.55
N GLU A 366 20.76 -11.10 -4.14
CA GLU A 366 20.17 -9.83 -4.61
C GLU A 366 20.29 -9.70 -6.14
N THR A 367 21.47 -10.00 -6.68
CA THR A 367 21.69 -10.00 -8.12
C THR A 367 20.80 -11.03 -8.83
N GLU A 368 20.64 -12.21 -8.25
CA GLU A 368 19.76 -13.26 -8.79
C GLU A 368 18.29 -12.89 -8.75
N VAL A 369 17.79 -12.30 -7.63
CA VAL A 369 16.41 -11.82 -7.48
C VAL A 369 16.12 -10.74 -8.52
N ASN A 370 17.00 -9.77 -8.69
CA ASN A 370 16.86 -8.72 -9.69
C ASN A 370 16.88 -9.27 -11.12
N ARG A 371 17.78 -10.20 -11.42
CA ARG A 371 17.84 -10.88 -12.71
C ARG A 371 16.57 -11.67 -13.01
N GLN A 372 16.02 -12.34 -12.01
CA GLN A 372 14.78 -13.11 -12.16
C GLN A 372 13.58 -12.18 -12.38
N ALA A 373 13.49 -11.03 -11.68
CA ALA A 373 12.48 -10.02 -11.91
C ALA A 373 12.53 -9.47 -13.35
N GLU A 374 13.73 -9.16 -13.86
CA GLU A 374 13.90 -8.75 -15.27
C GLU A 374 13.50 -9.85 -16.25
N GLN A 375 13.86 -11.10 -15.97
CA GLN A 375 13.51 -12.24 -16.81
C GLN A 375 11.99 -12.45 -16.85
N ILE A 376 11.30 -12.37 -15.69
CA ILE A 376 9.83 -12.45 -15.62
C ILE A 376 9.21 -11.32 -16.44
N SER A 377 9.70 -10.08 -16.26
CA SER A 377 9.20 -8.92 -17.00
C SER A 377 9.35 -9.05 -18.51
N ARG A 378 10.45 -9.65 -18.98
CA ARG A 378 10.69 -9.88 -20.43
C ARG A 378 9.90 -11.06 -20.97
N SER A 379 9.80 -12.15 -20.20
CA SER A 379 9.13 -13.38 -20.65
C SER A 379 7.61 -13.28 -20.59
N PHE A 380 7.08 -12.46 -19.68
CA PHE A 380 5.67 -12.30 -19.40
C PHE A 380 5.26 -10.83 -19.38
N PRO A 381 5.12 -10.18 -20.52
CA PRO A 381 4.80 -8.74 -20.61
C PRO A 381 3.52 -8.35 -19.87
N GLU A 382 2.59 -9.28 -19.70
CA GLU A 382 1.32 -9.08 -18.98
C GLU A 382 1.49 -8.85 -17.47
N VAL A 383 2.63 -9.25 -16.92
CA VAL A 383 2.96 -9.06 -15.49
C VAL A 383 4.18 -8.17 -15.27
N ALA A 384 4.78 -7.65 -16.33
CA ALA A 384 5.99 -6.82 -16.26
C ALA A 384 5.85 -5.65 -15.29
N GLU A 385 4.68 -5.00 -15.27
CA GLU A 385 4.40 -3.85 -14.39
C GLU A 385 4.49 -4.17 -12.89
N LEU A 386 4.37 -5.45 -12.48
CA LEU A 386 4.55 -5.85 -11.07
C LEU A 386 6.01 -5.77 -10.60
N PHE A 387 6.95 -5.72 -11.53
CA PHE A 387 8.40 -5.74 -11.27
C PHE A 387 9.09 -4.45 -11.71
N GLU A 388 8.32 -3.45 -12.13
CA GLU A 388 8.89 -2.16 -12.54
C GLU A 388 9.39 -1.39 -11.32
N THR A 389 10.71 -1.15 -11.31
CA THR A 389 11.40 -0.37 -10.28
C THR A 389 12.04 0.90 -10.84
N LYS A 390 12.01 1.07 -12.17
CA LYS A 390 12.57 2.24 -12.85
C LYS A 390 11.49 2.99 -13.60
N PRO A 391 11.51 4.34 -13.60
CA PRO A 391 10.55 5.13 -14.36
C PRO A 391 10.67 4.84 -15.86
N LYS A 392 9.53 4.87 -16.55
CA LYS A 392 9.47 4.84 -18.01
C LYS A 392 9.67 6.24 -18.56
N ASP A 393 10.28 6.33 -19.74
CA ASP A 393 10.44 7.57 -20.48
C ASP A 393 9.08 8.24 -20.73
N ILE A 394 8.99 9.53 -20.43
CA ILE A 394 7.78 10.34 -20.58
C ILE A 394 7.25 10.34 -22.03
N ALA A 395 8.14 10.24 -23.02
CA ALA A 395 7.71 10.19 -24.43
C ALA A 395 6.88 8.93 -24.71
N GLN A 396 7.26 7.78 -24.13
CA GLN A 396 6.49 6.54 -24.26
C GLN A 396 5.15 6.65 -23.52
N LEU A 397 5.12 7.27 -22.34
CA LEU A 397 3.88 7.47 -21.60
C LEU A 397 2.93 8.41 -22.34
N LYS A 398 3.42 9.55 -22.84
CA LYS A 398 2.60 10.48 -23.65
C LYS A 398 2.07 9.84 -24.94
N ALA A 399 2.88 9.04 -25.61
CA ALA A 399 2.48 8.37 -26.86
C ALA A 399 1.29 7.41 -26.66
N SER A 400 1.08 6.90 -25.45
CA SER A 400 -0.06 6.03 -25.12
C SER A 400 -1.38 6.78 -24.87
N ILE A 401 -1.34 8.10 -24.71
CA ILE A 401 -2.54 8.92 -24.52
C ILE A 401 -3.28 9.05 -25.86
N SER A 402 -4.57 8.73 -25.85
CA SER A 402 -5.41 8.82 -27.04
C SER A 402 -5.56 10.27 -27.54
N PRO A 403 -5.60 10.52 -28.86
CA PRO A 403 -5.80 11.85 -29.40
C PRO A 403 -7.09 12.50 -28.88
N GLY A 404 -7.01 13.78 -28.50
CA GLY A 404 -8.15 14.53 -27.93
C GLY A 404 -8.42 14.23 -26.47
N THR A 405 -7.58 13.46 -25.80
CA THR A 405 -7.65 13.22 -24.36
C THR A 405 -6.70 14.17 -23.61
N VAL A 406 -7.19 14.82 -22.57
CA VAL A 406 -6.38 15.47 -21.56
C VAL A 406 -6.41 14.63 -20.29
N VAL A 407 -5.24 14.32 -19.74
CA VAL A 407 -5.08 13.59 -18.47
C VAL A 407 -4.72 14.60 -17.38
N ILE A 408 -5.43 14.55 -16.26
CA ILE A 408 -5.09 15.31 -15.05
C ILE A 408 -4.70 14.32 -13.96
N GLN A 409 -3.54 14.56 -13.36
CA GLN A 409 -3.09 13.79 -12.19
C GLN A 409 -2.74 14.72 -11.03
N PRO A 410 -3.65 14.95 -10.08
CA PRO A 410 -3.35 15.62 -8.83
C PRO A 410 -2.58 14.69 -7.90
N VAL A 411 -1.48 15.18 -7.32
CA VAL A 411 -0.58 14.45 -6.44
C VAL A 411 -0.36 15.24 -5.16
N LEU A 412 -0.55 14.61 -4.01
CA LEU A 412 -0.33 15.21 -2.70
C LEU A 412 1.16 15.14 -2.33
N LEU A 413 1.82 16.29 -2.29
CA LEU A 413 3.20 16.46 -1.83
C LEU A 413 3.16 17.06 -0.42
N THR A 414 2.88 16.20 0.58
CA THR A 414 2.61 16.62 1.97
C THR A 414 3.37 15.79 2.99
N ASN A 415 3.50 16.35 4.20
CA ASN A 415 4.01 15.66 5.39
C ASN A 415 5.48 15.22 5.28
N PHE A 416 6.30 15.95 4.54
CA PHE A 416 7.74 15.72 4.49
C PHE A 416 8.52 16.95 4.99
N LYS A 417 9.56 16.69 5.79
CA LYS A 417 10.38 17.74 6.42
C LYS A 417 10.96 18.70 5.37
N ASN A 418 10.73 20.00 5.56
CA ASN A 418 11.23 21.07 4.69
C ASN A 418 10.74 21.02 3.22
N VAL A 419 9.67 20.27 2.92
CA VAL A 419 8.94 20.36 1.64
C VAL A 419 7.63 21.10 1.89
N PRO A 420 7.32 22.17 1.15
CA PRO A 420 6.03 22.84 1.27
C PRO A 420 4.87 21.89 0.97
N ASN A 421 3.85 21.88 1.82
CA ASN A 421 2.66 21.09 1.60
C ASN A 421 1.88 21.64 0.39
N THR A 422 1.80 20.86 -0.68
CA THR A 422 1.15 21.26 -1.92
C THR A 422 0.39 20.11 -2.56
N VAL A 423 -0.60 20.45 -3.39
CA VAL A 423 -1.10 19.58 -4.45
C VAL A 423 -0.37 19.96 -5.73
N ALA A 424 0.35 19.03 -6.34
CA ALA A 424 0.92 19.18 -7.67
C ALA A 424 -0.07 18.60 -8.70
N ILE A 425 -0.57 19.44 -9.62
CA ILE A 425 -1.54 19.03 -10.63
C ILE A 425 -0.81 18.92 -11.96
N PHE A 426 -0.56 17.69 -12.41
CA PHE A 426 -0.01 17.42 -13.74
C PHE A 426 -1.14 17.42 -14.77
N VAL A 427 -0.89 18.07 -15.90
CA VAL A 427 -1.78 18.12 -17.07
C VAL A 427 -1.01 17.58 -18.27
N LEU A 428 -1.48 16.45 -18.81
CA LEU A 428 -0.81 15.75 -19.92
C LEU A 428 -1.74 15.63 -21.11
N THR A 429 -1.11 15.72 -22.27
CA THR A 429 -1.68 15.30 -23.55
C THR A 429 -0.69 14.39 -24.26
N LYS A 430 -1.02 13.90 -25.44
CA LYS A 430 -0.06 13.17 -26.27
C LYS A 430 1.23 13.97 -26.55
N ASP A 431 1.13 15.31 -26.60
CA ASP A 431 2.23 16.17 -27.10
C ASP A 431 2.82 17.07 -26.01
N SER A 432 2.15 17.24 -24.88
CA SER A 432 2.56 18.19 -23.84
C SER A 432 2.42 17.65 -22.42
N LEU A 433 3.20 18.22 -21.51
CA LEU A 433 3.07 18.07 -20.07
C LEU A 433 3.33 19.41 -19.39
N SER A 434 2.50 19.71 -18.43
CA SER A 434 2.69 20.86 -17.52
C SER A 434 2.30 20.48 -16.10
N VAL A 435 2.74 21.27 -15.13
CA VAL A 435 2.42 21.03 -13.71
C VAL A 435 2.19 22.37 -12.99
N LYS A 436 1.21 22.39 -12.09
CA LYS A 436 0.95 23.49 -11.16
C LYS A 436 1.01 23.01 -9.73
N LYS A 437 1.70 23.74 -8.86
CA LYS A 437 1.74 23.48 -7.41
C LYS A 437 0.81 24.44 -6.69
N ILE A 438 -0.09 23.93 -5.88
CA ILE A 438 -1.06 24.68 -5.08
C ILE A 438 -0.76 24.42 -3.62
N ALA A 439 -0.49 25.46 -2.84
CA ALA A 439 -0.27 25.34 -1.40
C ALA A 439 -1.56 24.91 -0.69
N ILE A 440 -1.44 23.96 0.22
CA ILE A 440 -2.56 23.46 1.03
C ILE A 440 -2.15 23.28 2.49
N ASN A 441 -3.15 23.33 3.37
CA ASN A 441 -3.04 22.75 4.71
C ASN A 441 -3.53 21.29 4.63
N PRO A 442 -2.68 20.27 4.91
CA PRO A 442 -3.06 18.87 4.74
C PRO A 442 -4.25 18.43 5.58
N GLU A 443 -4.34 18.89 6.85
CA GLU A 443 -5.45 18.53 7.73
C GLU A 443 -6.78 19.15 7.28
N GLU A 444 -6.77 20.39 6.86
CA GLU A 444 -7.96 21.08 6.34
C GLU A 444 -8.39 20.46 5.01
N PHE A 445 -7.44 20.11 4.16
CA PHE A 445 -7.73 19.49 2.88
C PHE A 445 -8.30 18.07 3.04
N ASP A 446 -7.76 17.28 3.95
CA ASP A 446 -8.29 15.96 4.31
C ASP A 446 -9.73 16.05 4.85
N LYS A 447 -9.98 17.01 5.73
CA LYS A 447 -11.35 17.30 6.24
C LYS A 447 -12.29 17.69 5.11
N LEU A 448 -11.83 18.52 4.18
CA LEU A 448 -12.64 18.97 3.04
C LEU A 448 -13.04 17.79 2.14
N ILE A 449 -12.13 16.88 1.83
CA ILE A 449 -12.42 15.66 1.05
C ILE A 449 -13.44 14.78 1.78
N THR A 450 -13.21 14.53 3.06
CA THR A 450 -14.10 13.68 3.88
C THR A 450 -15.49 14.27 3.96
N GLN A 451 -15.59 15.56 4.26
CA GLN A 451 -16.85 16.28 4.35
C GLN A 451 -17.63 16.27 3.02
N TYR A 452 -16.93 16.53 1.89
CA TYR A 452 -17.55 16.52 0.56
C TYR A 452 -18.16 15.14 0.24
N ARG A 453 -17.40 14.07 0.52
CA ARG A 453 -17.87 12.70 0.33
C ARG A 453 -19.09 12.38 1.20
N GLU A 454 -19.04 12.73 2.50
CA GLU A 454 -20.15 12.51 3.43
C GLU A 454 -21.41 13.27 2.98
N GLN A 455 -21.25 14.52 2.56
CA GLN A 455 -22.36 15.34 2.07
C GLN A 455 -22.99 14.74 0.81
N LEU A 456 -22.19 14.27 -0.14
CA LEU A 456 -22.70 13.61 -1.34
C LEU A 456 -23.43 12.29 -1.01
N SER A 457 -22.84 11.44 -0.16
CA SER A 457 -23.39 10.11 0.16
C SER A 457 -24.60 10.18 1.12
N SER A 458 -24.83 11.30 1.79
CA SER A 458 -25.95 11.52 2.73
C SER A 458 -27.00 12.51 2.20
N GLU A 459 -26.93 12.91 0.93
CA GLU A 459 -27.85 13.85 0.27
C GLU A 459 -27.95 15.22 0.99
N THR A 460 -26.86 15.68 1.62
CA THR A 460 -26.80 16.98 2.29
C THR A 460 -26.13 18.03 1.43
N ASP A 461 -26.24 19.32 1.81
CA ASP A 461 -25.66 20.42 1.04
C ASP A 461 -24.12 20.29 0.94
N TYR A 462 -23.63 20.16 -0.27
CA TYR A 462 -22.23 20.00 -0.66
C TYR A 462 -21.65 21.20 -1.41
N THR A 463 -22.46 22.22 -1.65
CA THR A 463 -22.14 23.34 -2.58
C THR A 463 -20.82 24.01 -2.23
N GLU A 464 -20.64 24.40 -0.97
CA GLU A 464 -19.43 25.11 -0.53
C GLU A 464 -18.18 24.21 -0.61
N THR A 465 -18.27 22.97 -0.18
CA THR A 465 -17.15 22.01 -0.24
C THR A 465 -16.76 21.70 -1.68
N SER A 466 -17.74 21.53 -2.56
CA SER A 466 -17.55 21.33 -3.99
C SER A 466 -16.83 22.54 -4.66
N HIS A 467 -17.26 23.76 -4.37
CA HIS A 467 -16.59 24.97 -4.86
C HIS A 467 -15.13 25.04 -4.44
N LYS A 468 -14.84 24.77 -3.16
CA LYS A 468 -13.46 24.77 -2.64
C LYS A 468 -12.59 23.71 -3.31
N LEU A 469 -13.10 22.50 -3.50
CA LEU A 469 -12.38 21.43 -4.19
C LEU A 469 -12.16 21.75 -5.66
N TYR A 470 -13.15 22.34 -6.34
CA TYR A 470 -12.99 22.80 -7.72
C TYR A 470 -11.88 23.86 -7.84
N ASP A 471 -11.88 24.84 -6.93
CA ASP A 471 -10.88 25.94 -6.92
C ASP A 471 -9.46 25.44 -6.60
N ILE A 472 -9.30 24.32 -5.87
CA ILE A 472 -8.00 23.72 -5.58
C ILE A 472 -7.55 22.77 -6.71
N LEU A 473 -8.45 21.92 -7.23
CA LEU A 473 -8.09 20.77 -8.08
C LEU A 473 -8.26 21.05 -9.59
N ILE A 474 -9.14 21.95 -10.00
CA ILE A 474 -9.49 22.20 -11.41
C ILE A 474 -9.12 23.61 -11.83
N ARG A 475 -9.52 24.62 -11.08
CA ARG A 475 -9.33 26.05 -11.42
C ARG A 475 -7.89 26.38 -11.81
N PRO A 476 -6.84 25.92 -11.13
CA PRO A 476 -5.46 26.29 -11.44
C PRO A 476 -4.98 25.86 -12.82
N VAL A 477 -5.64 24.85 -13.39
CA VAL A 477 -5.29 24.23 -14.69
C VAL A 477 -6.40 24.36 -15.74
N GLU A 478 -7.50 25.04 -15.39
CA GLU A 478 -8.69 25.14 -16.25
C GLU A 478 -8.41 25.76 -17.61
N ASP A 479 -7.66 26.88 -17.64
CA ASP A 479 -7.29 27.54 -18.90
C ASP A 479 -6.47 26.61 -19.81
N GLN A 480 -5.60 25.80 -19.22
CA GLN A 480 -4.81 24.81 -19.96
C GLN A 480 -5.69 23.72 -20.54
N ILE A 481 -6.65 23.20 -19.73
CA ILE A 481 -7.61 22.19 -20.21
C ILE A 481 -8.43 22.76 -21.37
N GLN A 482 -8.95 23.97 -21.23
CA GLN A 482 -9.76 24.63 -22.26
C GLN A 482 -8.97 24.85 -23.55
N ALA A 483 -7.69 25.24 -23.46
CA ALA A 483 -6.83 25.46 -24.61
C ALA A 483 -6.67 24.21 -25.49
N PHE A 484 -6.71 23.01 -24.90
CA PHE A 484 -6.66 21.72 -25.62
C PHE A 484 -8.02 21.30 -26.18
N SER A 485 -9.12 21.91 -25.78
CA SER A 485 -10.49 21.56 -26.20
C SER A 485 -10.73 20.02 -26.16
N PRO A 486 -10.60 19.38 -25.00
CA PRO A 486 -10.57 17.93 -24.93
C PRO A 486 -11.92 17.32 -25.28
N LYS A 487 -11.87 16.22 -26.04
CA LYS A 487 -13.02 15.31 -26.26
C LYS A 487 -13.25 14.41 -25.05
N GLN A 488 -12.20 14.19 -24.24
CA GLN A 488 -12.22 13.37 -23.04
C GLN A 488 -11.27 13.96 -21.99
N LEU A 489 -11.74 14.08 -20.74
CA LEU A 489 -10.96 14.43 -19.58
C LEU A 489 -10.75 13.17 -18.73
N SER A 490 -9.52 12.71 -18.62
CA SER A 490 -9.17 11.53 -17.82
C SER A 490 -8.50 11.94 -16.52
N ILE A 491 -8.93 11.36 -15.41
CA ILE A 491 -8.41 11.67 -14.07
C ILE A 491 -7.60 10.48 -13.54
N ILE A 492 -6.37 10.71 -13.09
CA ILE A 492 -5.61 9.75 -12.30
C ILE A 492 -5.59 10.24 -10.86
N ALA A 493 -6.53 9.77 -10.07
CA ALA A 493 -6.61 10.09 -8.66
C ALA A 493 -5.71 9.17 -7.84
N THR A 494 -5.02 9.71 -6.83
CA THR A 494 -4.14 8.97 -5.91
C THR A 494 -4.55 9.20 -4.46
N GLY A 495 -4.33 8.23 -3.59
CA GLY A 495 -4.68 8.32 -2.18
C GLY A 495 -6.16 8.69 -1.99
N LYS A 496 -6.46 9.53 -1.01
CA LYS A 496 -7.83 9.98 -0.68
C LYS A 496 -8.56 10.70 -1.82
N LEU A 497 -7.85 11.21 -2.83
CA LEU A 497 -8.47 11.83 -3.99
C LEU A 497 -9.29 10.84 -4.83
N ARG A 498 -9.07 9.53 -4.70
CA ARG A 498 -9.86 8.48 -5.36
C ARG A 498 -11.33 8.47 -4.93
N TYR A 499 -11.65 9.05 -3.78
CA TYR A 499 -13.02 9.17 -3.29
C TYR A 499 -13.81 10.34 -3.85
N ILE A 500 -13.16 11.21 -4.61
CA ILE A 500 -13.81 12.41 -5.19
C ILE A 500 -14.40 12.03 -6.55
N PRO A 501 -15.73 12.12 -6.73
CA PRO A 501 -16.32 12.14 -8.07
C PRO A 501 -16.03 13.49 -8.71
N PHE A 502 -14.91 13.61 -9.43
CA PHE A 502 -14.46 14.87 -10.04
C PHE A 502 -15.51 15.48 -10.96
N GLU A 503 -16.29 14.65 -11.64
CA GLU A 503 -17.39 15.08 -12.49
C GLU A 503 -18.47 15.91 -11.77
N ALA A 504 -18.62 15.71 -10.46
CA ALA A 504 -19.57 16.42 -9.61
C ALA A 504 -18.98 17.66 -8.92
N LEU A 505 -17.73 18.02 -9.22
CA LEU A 505 -17.15 19.27 -8.75
C LEU A 505 -17.84 20.45 -9.43
N LEU A 506 -18.33 21.40 -8.63
CA LEU A 506 -19.14 22.54 -9.07
C LEU A 506 -18.28 23.80 -9.18
N ASP A 507 -18.28 24.40 -10.35
CA ASP A 507 -17.62 25.67 -10.61
C ASP A 507 -18.45 26.84 -10.06
N LYS A 508 -17.91 27.53 -9.06
CA LYS A 508 -18.58 28.70 -8.46
C LYS A 508 -18.86 29.84 -9.45
N GLN A 509 -18.02 30.02 -10.48
CA GLN A 509 -18.13 31.13 -11.43
C GLN A 509 -19.23 30.88 -12.46
N THR A 510 -19.36 29.65 -12.95
CA THR A 510 -20.30 29.32 -14.02
C THR A 510 -21.54 28.57 -13.52
N ASN A 511 -21.53 28.15 -12.26
CA ASN A 511 -22.53 27.25 -11.66
C ASN A 511 -22.76 25.97 -12.48
N LYS A 512 -21.66 25.43 -13.05
CA LYS A 512 -21.68 24.18 -13.83
C LYS A 512 -20.80 23.13 -13.17
N TYR A 513 -21.27 21.89 -13.19
CA TYR A 513 -20.44 20.74 -12.84
C TYR A 513 -19.40 20.46 -13.90
N LEU A 514 -18.28 19.84 -13.52
CA LEU A 514 -17.23 19.47 -14.46
C LEU A 514 -17.76 18.56 -15.59
N ILE A 515 -18.69 17.63 -15.30
CA ILE A 515 -19.35 16.76 -16.29
C ILE A 515 -20.13 17.55 -17.35
N GLN A 516 -20.65 18.73 -17.05
CA GLN A 516 -21.32 19.59 -18.02
C GLN A 516 -20.34 20.20 -19.03
N LYS A 517 -19.07 20.34 -18.60
CA LYS A 517 -17.99 20.88 -19.46
C LYS A 517 -17.35 19.79 -20.34
N TYR A 518 -17.05 18.62 -19.74
CA TYR A 518 -16.30 17.55 -20.40
C TYR A 518 -16.84 16.16 -20.05
N PRO A 519 -16.75 15.15 -20.96
CA PRO A 519 -16.82 13.74 -20.56
C PRO A 519 -15.65 13.41 -19.61
N VAL A 520 -15.95 12.77 -18.49
CA VAL A 520 -14.94 12.44 -17.46
C VAL A 520 -14.84 10.93 -17.32
N ASN A 521 -13.61 10.41 -17.28
CA ASN A 521 -13.31 9.05 -16.85
C ASN A 521 -12.09 9.04 -15.94
N TYR A 522 -11.85 7.89 -15.35
CA TYR A 522 -10.70 7.67 -14.49
C TYR A 522 -9.73 6.70 -15.13
N LEU A 523 -8.45 6.88 -14.85
CA LEU A 523 -7.41 5.92 -15.20
C LEU A 523 -6.75 5.43 -13.91
N THR A 524 -6.42 4.16 -13.89
CA THR A 524 -5.62 3.61 -12.79
C THR A 524 -4.19 4.19 -12.84
N ARG A 525 -3.64 4.33 -14.05
CA ARG A 525 -2.33 4.88 -14.37
C ARG A 525 -2.24 5.20 -15.86
N ILE A 526 -1.15 5.82 -16.31
CA ILE A 526 -0.78 5.81 -17.73
C ILE A 526 0.00 4.51 -18.00
N SER A 527 -0.56 3.68 -18.87
CA SER A 527 0.04 2.41 -19.30
C SER A 527 0.46 2.50 -20.76
N THR A 528 1.60 1.93 -21.09
CA THR A 528 2.10 1.81 -22.48
C THR A 528 1.41 0.70 -23.25
N ARG A 529 0.44 -0.01 -22.65
CA ARG A 529 -0.36 -1.01 -23.38
C ARG A 529 -1.25 -0.32 -24.41
N SER A 530 -1.05 -0.69 -25.66
CA SER A 530 -1.96 -0.26 -26.74
C SER A 530 -3.31 -0.95 -26.57
N ILE A 531 -4.39 -0.17 -26.52
CA ILE A 531 -5.75 -0.68 -26.61
C ILE A 531 -6.19 -0.49 -28.07
N PRO A 532 -6.39 -1.57 -28.84
CA PRO A 532 -6.84 -1.44 -30.22
C PRO A 532 -8.18 -0.73 -30.32
N ASP A 533 -8.34 0.12 -31.32
CA ASP A 533 -9.65 0.71 -31.65
C ASP A 533 -10.63 -0.39 -32.03
N SER A 534 -11.76 -0.44 -31.36
CA SER A 534 -12.81 -1.41 -31.60
C SER A 534 -14.16 -0.72 -31.58
N THR A 535 -15.03 -1.09 -32.55
CA THR A 535 -16.41 -0.59 -32.54
C THR A 535 -17.13 -1.05 -31.28
N LEU A 536 -17.88 -0.16 -30.61
CA LEU A 536 -18.69 -0.45 -29.43
C LEU A 536 -19.99 -1.21 -29.78
N GLN A 537 -19.90 -2.23 -30.64
CA GLN A 537 -21.04 -3.11 -30.98
C GLN A 537 -20.84 -4.47 -30.31
N GLY A 538 -21.90 -5.06 -29.83
CA GLY A 538 -21.89 -6.39 -29.29
C GLY A 538 -22.93 -6.63 -28.19
N ALA A 539 -23.17 -7.90 -27.92
CA ALA A 539 -24.16 -8.35 -26.95
C ALA A 539 -23.71 -8.14 -25.50
N VAL A 540 -24.67 -8.06 -24.60
CA VAL A 540 -24.46 -7.93 -23.14
C VAL A 540 -24.74 -9.27 -22.46
N LEU A 541 -23.85 -9.70 -21.57
CA LEU A 541 -24.18 -10.68 -20.55
C LEU A 541 -24.56 -9.92 -19.26
N ALA A 542 -25.82 -10.02 -18.84
CA ALA A 542 -26.29 -9.32 -17.66
C ALA A 542 -26.83 -10.30 -16.61
N LEU A 543 -26.38 -10.11 -15.37
CA LEU A 543 -26.83 -10.88 -14.21
C LEU A 543 -27.39 -9.93 -13.14
N GLY A 544 -28.55 -10.27 -12.55
CA GLY A 544 -29.18 -9.39 -11.58
C GLY A 544 -29.96 -10.10 -10.49
N ASN A 545 -30.02 -9.44 -9.33
CA ASN A 545 -30.73 -9.87 -8.12
C ASN A 545 -30.57 -11.37 -7.80
N PRO A 546 -29.35 -11.89 -7.66
CA PRO A 546 -29.10 -13.32 -7.50
C PRO A 546 -29.72 -13.90 -6.21
N VAL A 547 -29.94 -13.05 -5.20
CA VAL A 547 -30.54 -13.41 -3.90
C VAL A 547 -31.70 -12.48 -3.61
N THR A 548 -32.93 -13.00 -3.72
CA THR A 548 -34.19 -12.24 -3.64
C THR A 548 -34.73 -12.07 -2.22
N ARG A 549 -33.95 -12.35 -1.19
CA ARG A 549 -34.29 -12.16 0.22
C ARG A 549 -33.52 -11.02 0.84
N ASP A 550 -34.13 -10.31 1.76
CA ASP A 550 -33.44 -9.27 2.53
C ASP A 550 -32.30 -9.86 3.39
N PRO A 551 -31.21 -9.15 3.59
CA PRO A 551 -30.92 -7.79 3.10
C PRO A 551 -30.30 -7.74 1.69
N TYR A 552 -30.26 -8.83 0.93
CA TYR A 552 -29.58 -8.97 -0.35
C TYR A 552 -30.46 -8.63 -1.57
N ASN A 553 -31.75 -8.37 -1.35
CA ASN A 553 -32.71 -8.13 -2.42
C ASN A 553 -32.47 -6.77 -3.10
N LEU A 554 -32.45 -6.77 -4.45
CA LEU A 554 -32.32 -5.60 -5.33
C LEU A 554 -33.53 -5.55 -6.27
N PRO A 555 -34.68 -5.00 -5.85
CA PRO A 555 -35.96 -5.16 -6.56
C PRO A 555 -36.01 -4.50 -7.95
N ALA A 556 -35.23 -3.45 -8.24
CA ALA A 556 -35.17 -2.82 -9.57
C ALA A 556 -34.19 -3.52 -10.52
N SER A 557 -33.24 -4.30 -10.01
CA SER A 557 -32.21 -4.99 -10.80
C SER A 557 -32.76 -5.97 -11.85
N PRO A 558 -33.87 -6.73 -11.64
CA PRO A 558 -34.47 -7.55 -12.68
C PRO A 558 -34.90 -6.77 -13.93
N ASP A 559 -35.49 -5.59 -13.74
CA ASP A 559 -35.93 -4.76 -14.85
C ASP A 559 -34.75 -4.01 -15.51
N GLU A 560 -33.77 -3.60 -14.75
CA GLU A 560 -32.48 -3.10 -15.25
C GLU A 560 -31.88 -4.11 -16.23
N VAL A 561 -31.66 -5.34 -15.81
CA VAL A 561 -31.07 -6.42 -16.62
C VAL A 561 -31.89 -6.73 -17.87
N LYS A 562 -33.22 -6.83 -17.77
CA LYS A 562 -34.10 -7.07 -18.92
C LYS A 562 -34.04 -5.92 -19.94
N ASN A 563 -34.14 -4.67 -19.45
CA ASN A 563 -34.15 -3.50 -20.31
C ASN A 563 -32.79 -3.36 -21.06
N ILE A 564 -31.67 -3.57 -20.39
CA ILE A 564 -30.33 -3.52 -20.99
C ILE A 564 -30.17 -4.62 -22.06
N THR A 565 -30.58 -5.85 -21.76
CA THR A 565 -30.41 -6.96 -22.70
C THR A 565 -31.31 -6.86 -23.92
N GLN A 566 -32.43 -6.14 -23.86
CA GLN A 566 -33.29 -5.85 -25.03
C GLN A 566 -32.67 -4.82 -26.00
N ILE A 567 -31.72 -3.99 -25.52
CA ILE A 567 -31.06 -2.99 -26.37
C ILE A 567 -30.17 -3.64 -27.43
N PHE A 568 -29.49 -4.74 -27.11
CA PHE A 568 -28.50 -5.38 -27.94
C PHE A 568 -28.90 -6.79 -28.39
N PRO A 569 -29.03 -7.08 -29.68
CA PRO A 569 -29.33 -8.43 -30.17
C PRO A 569 -28.26 -9.46 -29.72
N GLY A 570 -28.72 -10.65 -29.37
CA GLY A 570 -27.83 -11.74 -28.92
C GLY A 570 -27.39 -11.66 -27.45
N SER A 571 -27.92 -10.73 -26.68
CA SER A 571 -27.65 -10.60 -25.24
C SER A 571 -28.27 -11.75 -24.44
N LEU A 572 -27.67 -12.06 -23.30
CA LEU A 572 -28.17 -13.04 -22.33
C LEU A 572 -28.44 -12.37 -20.98
N SER A 573 -29.54 -12.76 -20.36
CA SER A 573 -29.91 -12.32 -18.99
C SER A 573 -30.12 -13.50 -18.07
N TYR A 574 -29.55 -13.39 -16.85
CA TYR A 574 -29.79 -14.32 -15.75
C TYR A 574 -30.26 -13.54 -14.53
N ILE A 575 -31.43 -13.88 -13.99
CA ILE A 575 -32.09 -13.12 -12.92
C ILE A 575 -32.50 -14.07 -11.79
N GLY A 576 -32.30 -13.66 -10.56
CA GLY A 576 -32.66 -14.46 -9.38
C GLY A 576 -31.79 -15.71 -9.25
N ASN A 577 -32.38 -16.83 -8.92
CA ASN A 577 -31.70 -18.10 -8.63
C ASN A 577 -30.93 -18.71 -9.85
N VAL A 578 -31.14 -18.23 -11.07
CA VAL A 578 -30.38 -18.65 -12.24
C VAL A 578 -29.17 -17.75 -12.52
N ALA A 579 -28.98 -16.66 -11.78
CA ALA A 579 -27.82 -15.78 -11.84
C ALA A 579 -26.63 -16.41 -11.07
N THR A 580 -26.18 -17.59 -11.48
CA THR A 580 -25.17 -18.39 -10.78
C THR A 580 -23.75 -18.01 -11.19
N LEU A 581 -22.79 -18.28 -10.33
CA LEU A 581 -21.37 -18.08 -10.59
C LEU A 581 -20.89 -18.94 -11.77
N ASP A 582 -21.41 -20.15 -11.92
CA ASP A 582 -21.07 -21.05 -13.03
C ASP A 582 -21.52 -20.47 -14.36
N GLN A 583 -22.76 -19.94 -14.47
CA GLN A 583 -23.23 -19.25 -15.69
C GLN A 583 -22.32 -18.06 -16.04
N PHE A 584 -21.93 -17.26 -15.04
CA PHE A 584 -21.02 -16.15 -15.28
C PHE A 584 -19.66 -16.63 -15.79
N LYS A 585 -19.00 -17.56 -15.10
CA LYS A 585 -17.68 -18.10 -15.49
C LYS A 585 -17.67 -18.72 -16.90
N THR A 586 -18.73 -19.43 -17.24
CA THR A 586 -18.84 -20.12 -18.55
C THR A 586 -19.06 -19.15 -19.69
N GLN A 587 -19.74 -18.04 -19.46
CA GLN A 587 -20.16 -17.11 -20.52
C GLN A 587 -19.30 -15.84 -20.61
N ALA A 588 -18.69 -15.38 -19.52
CA ALA A 588 -18.05 -14.05 -19.42
C ALA A 588 -17.06 -13.77 -20.56
N SER A 589 -16.20 -14.72 -20.92
CA SER A 589 -15.19 -14.55 -21.98
C SER A 589 -15.75 -14.30 -23.39
N ARG A 590 -17.06 -14.58 -23.60
CA ARG A 590 -17.72 -14.52 -24.92
C ARG A 590 -18.35 -13.16 -25.20
N PHE A 591 -18.59 -12.34 -24.15
CA PHE A 591 -19.36 -11.10 -24.28
C PHE A 591 -18.46 -9.86 -24.14
N PRO A 592 -18.62 -8.87 -25.04
CA PRO A 592 -17.90 -7.60 -24.93
C PRO A 592 -18.41 -6.72 -23.77
N PHE A 593 -19.66 -6.87 -23.37
CA PHE A 593 -20.25 -6.15 -22.26
C PHE A 593 -20.71 -7.13 -21.18
N LEU A 594 -20.20 -6.94 -19.97
CA LEU A 594 -20.60 -7.69 -18.78
C LEU A 594 -21.27 -6.72 -17.82
N HIS A 595 -22.49 -7.06 -17.37
CA HIS A 595 -23.24 -6.23 -16.44
C HIS A 595 -23.69 -7.04 -15.24
N LEU A 596 -23.21 -6.66 -14.04
CA LEU A 596 -23.48 -7.34 -12.78
C LEU A 596 -24.29 -6.40 -11.88
N ALA A 597 -25.61 -6.58 -11.87
CA ALA A 597 -26.54 -5.89 -10.97
C ALA A 597 -26.73 -6.72 -9.68
N THR A 598 -25.66 -6.82 -8.90
CA THR A 598 -25.57 -7.60 -7.67
C THR A 598 -24.62 -6.96 -6.67
N HIS A 599 -24.74 -7.37 -5.41
CA HIS A 599 -23.85 -6.86 -4.36
C HIS A 599 -22.40 -7.32 -4.55
N GLY A 600 -21.47 -6.43 -4.26
CA GLY A 600 -20.06 -6.71 -4.13
C GLY A 600 -19.47 -5.95 -2.94
N CYS A 601 -18.47 -6.53 -2.31
CA CYS A 601 -17.74 -5.95 -1.20
C CYS A 601 -16.26 -5.89 -1.49
N PHE A 602 -15.66 -4.71 -1.37
CA PHE A 602 -14.24 -4.51 -1.65
C PHE A 602 -13.48 -3.87 -0.49
N GLN A 603 -14.13 -3.79 0.68
CA GLN A 603 -13.52 -3.33 1.92
C GLN A 603 -12.71 -4.45 2.57
N PRO A 604 -11.54 -4.15 3.18
CA PRO A 604 -10.69 -5.17 3.83
C PRO A 604 -11.35 -5.94 4.97
N GLU A 605 -12.33 -5.31 5.64
CA GLU A 605 -13.03 -5.85 6.81
C GLU A 605 -14.35 -6.54 6.46
N GLY A 606 -14.72 -6.58 5.16
CA GLY A 606 -16.01 -7.04 4.72
C GLY A 606 -17.08 -5.92 4.77
N CYS A 607 -18.25 -6.19 4.23
CA CYS A 607 -19.32 -5.21 4.12
C CYS A 607 -20.59 -5.62 4.85
N CYS A 608 -21.25 -4.60 5.40
CA CYS A 608 -22.59 -4.67 5.93
C CYS A 608 -23.59 -4.11 4.94
N LEU A 609 -24.65 -4.85 4.67
CA LEU A 609 -25.74 -4.36 3.85
C LEU A 609 -26.73 -3.50 4.67
N PRO A 610 -27.41 -2.53 4.06
CA PRO A 610 -28.41 -1.73 4.74
C PRO A 610 -29.49 -2.62 5.39
N ASN A 611 -29.88 -2.27 6.62
CA ASN A 611 -30.89 -2.98 7.41
C ASN A 611 -30.53 -4.43 7.82
N SER A 612 -29.30 -4.89 7.63
CA SER A 612 -28.90 -6.22 8.05
C SER A 612 -28.86 -6.37 9.59
N PRO A 613 -29.50 -7.42 10.15
CA PRO A 613 -29.39 -7.72 11.57
C PRO A 613 -27.99 -8.24 11.96
N ASN A 614 -27.19 -8.74 11.02
CA ASN A 614 -25.86 -9.27 11.29
C ASN A 614 -24.88 -8.16 11.69
N CYS A 615 -25.01 -6.99 11.10
CA CYS A 615 -24.11 -5.85 11.31
C CYS A 615 -24.30 -5.11 12.65
N ARG A 616 -25.23 -5.55 13.47
CA ARG A 616 -25.40 -5.09 14.86
C ARG A 616 -24.45 -5.82 15.85
N LYS A 617 -23.71 -6.83 15.37
CA LYS A 617 -22.76 -7.61 16.18
C LYS A 617 -21.35 -7.31 15.73
N PRO A 618 -20.42 -7.01 16.65
CA PRO A 618 -19.01 -6.94 16.31
C PRO A 618 -18.59 -8.29 15.70
N ASP A 619 -17.73 -8.26 14.69
CA ASP A 619 -17.17 -9.41 13.97
C ASP A 619 -18.11 -10.18 13.01
N ARG A 620 -19.26 -9.63 12.62
CA ARG A 620 -20.09 -10.21 11.57
C ARG A 620 -20.28 -9.26 10.40
N VAL A 621 -20.06 -9.78 9.19
CA VAL A 621 -20.29 -9.09 7.92
C VAL A 621 -21.32 -9.88 7.09
N ASP A 622 -21.99 -9.21 6.17
CA ASP A 622 -22.90 -9.88 5.22
C ASP A 622 -22.16 -10.38 3.99
N LEU A 623 -21.10 -9.64 3.59
CA LEU A 623 -20.27 -9.95 2.45
C LEU A 623 -18.80 -9.98 2.87
N GLU A 624 -18.11 -11.05 2.51
CA GLU A 624 -16.67 -11.19 2.70
C GLU A 624 -15.87 -10.17 1.85
N PRO A 625 -14.65 -9.81 2.28
CA PRO A 625 -13.80 -8.90 1.54
C PRO A 625 -13.51 -9.39 0.11
N ASN A 626 -13.45 -8.45 -0.84
CA ASN A 626 -13.06 -8.71 -2.22
C ASN A 626 -13.93 -9.75 -2.94
N THR A 627 -15.24 -9.74 -2.68
CA THR A 627 -16.19 -10.69 -3.26
C THR A 627 -17.35 -10.01 -3.99
N ILE A 628 -17.88 -10.71 -4.99
CA ILE A 628 -19.11 -10.39 -5.72
C ILE A 628 -20.09 -11.54 -5.50
N LEU A 629 -21.35 -11.22 -5.13
CA LEU A 629 -22.40 -12.19 -4.78
C LEU A 629 -23.08 -12.75 -6.02
N PHE A 630 -23.32 -14.07 -6.03
CA PHE A 630 -24.10 -14.79 -7.02
C PHE A 630 -25.22 -15.62 -6.36
N ALA A 631 -26.08 -16.23 -7.15
CA ALA A 631 -27.14 -17.11 -6.67
C ALA A 631 -26.57 -18.25 -5.80
N ASN A 632 -27.44 -18.84 -4.95
CA ASN A 632 -27.07 -19.89 -4.00
C ASN A 632 -26.05 -19.45 -2.91
N ASN A 633 -25.86 -18.14 -2.70
CA ASN A 633 -24.83 -17.54 -1.85
C ASN A 633 -23.41 -17.94 -2.27
N GLU A 634 -23.18 -18.11 -3.57
CA GLU A 634 -21.86 -18.28 -4.14
C GLU A 634 -21.18 -16.92 -4.30
N PHE A 635 -19.85 -16.88 -4.18
CA PHE A 635 -19.05 -15.67 -4.28
C PHE A 635 -17.93 -15.81 -5.30
N LEU A 636 -17.80 -14.81 -6.17
CA LEU A 636 -16.57 -14.61 -6.94
C LEU A 636 -15.60 -13.77 -6.10
N ASN A 637 -14.47 -14.33 -5.71
CA ASN A 637 -13.39 -13.52 -5.18
C ASN A 637 -12.64 -12.86 -6.35
N ILE A 638 -12.44 -11.52 -6.29
CA ILE A 638 -11.79 -10.77 -7.40
C ILE A 638 -10.34 -11.18 -7.63
N ARG A 639 -9.65 -11.79 -6.66
CA ARG A 639 -8.31 -12.36 -6.88
C ARG A 639 -8.28 -13.38 -8.01
N ASP A 640 -9.41 -14.03 -8.29
CA ASP A 640 -9.55 -15.05 -9.33
C ASP A 640 -10.03 -14.45 -10.67
N ALA A 641 -10.18 -13.13 -10.78
CA ALA A 641 -10.68 -12.46 -12.00
C ALA A 641 -9.86 -12.80 -13.26
N ALA A 642 -8.55 -13.00 -13.13
CA ALA A 642 -7.67 -13.38 -14.25
C ALA A 642 -8.08 -14.70 -14.91
N LEU A 643 -8.78 -15.57 -14.17
CA LEU A 643 -9.26 -16.86 -14.67
C LEU A 643 -10.55 -16.75 -15.53
N LEU A 644 -11.18 -15.57 -15.59
CA LEU A 644 -12.41 -15.34 -16.34
C LEU A 644 -12.18 -15.14 -17.84
N GLY A 645 -10.94 -14.91 -18.29
CA GLY A 645 -10.61 -14.76 -19.70
C GLY A 645 -11.24 -13.52 -20.36
N LEU A 646 -11.12 -12.35 -19.74
CA LEU A 646 -11.83 -11.11 -20.11
C LEU A 646 -11.18 -10.34 -21.28
N GLN A 647 -10.33 -10.95 -22.11
CA GLN A 647 -9.62 -10.28 -23.22
C GLN A 647 -10.57 -9.62 -24.23
N ASN A 648 -11.77 -10.18 -24.42
CA ASN A 648 -12.81 -9.64 -25.29
C ASN A 648 -13.71 -8.60 -24.62
N THR A 649 -13.63 -8.48 -23.27
CA THR A 649 -14.50 -7.60 -22.50
C THR A 649 -14.08 -6.14 -22.69
N ARG A 650 -14.98 -5.33 -23.21
CA ARG A 650 -14.82 -3.88 -23.45
C ARG A 650 -15.23 -3.07 -22.24
N LEU A 651 -16.24 -3.58 -21.51
CA LEU A 651 -16.75 -2.97 -20.31
C LEU A 651 -17.27 -4.04 -19.35
N LEU A 652 -16.83 -3.98 -18.11
CA LEU A 652 -17.45 -4.67 -16.98
C LEU A 652 -18.14 -3.63 -16.10
N THR A 653 -19.45 -3.74 -15.93
CA THR A 653 -20.26 -2.87 -15.06
C THR A 653 -20.61 -3.59 -13.77
N LEU A 654 -20.32 -2.96 -12.64
CA LEU A 654 -20.68 -3.38 -11.29
C LEU A 654 -21.71 -2.38 -10.76
N SER A 655 -23.04 -2.63 -11.02
CA SER A 655 -24.06 -1.61 -10.83
C SER A 655 -24.60 -1.49 -9.39
N ALA A 656 -24.36 -2.46 -8.52
CA ALA A 656 -24.83 -2.46 -7.13
C ALA A 656 -23.75 -2.66 -6.09
N CYS A 657 -22.50 -2.41 -6.43
CA CYS A 657 -21.35 -2.66 -5.56
C CYS A 657 -21.08 -1.50 -4.59
N GLN A 658 -20.85 -1.82 -3.32
CA GLN A 658 -20.33 -0.87 -2.34
C GLN A 658 -18.80 -0.88 -2.38
N THR A 659 -18.21 0.03 -3.15
CA THR A 659 -16.75 0.04 -3.31
C THR A 659 -16.00 0.82 -2.25
N ALA A 660 -16.64 1.73 -1.52
CA ALA A 660 -15.90 2.59 -0.59
C ALA A 660 -16.77 3.21 0.51
N LEU A 661 -16.83 2.59 1.69
CA LEU A 661 -17.55 3.14 2.84
C LEU A 661 -16.69 3.60 4.03
N GLN A 662 -15.38 3.34 4.07
CA GLN A 662 -14.56 3.79 5.21
C GLN A 662 -13.71 5.01 4.89
N ALA A 663 -13.89 6.08 5.67
CA ALA A 663 -13.18 7.36 5.54
C ALA A 663 -11.67 7.31 5.83
N ASN A 664 -11.14 6.17 6.24
CA ASN A 664 -9.75 6.03 6.72
C ASN A 664 -8.82 5.24 5.78
N SER A 665 -9.32 4.74 4.63
CA SER A 665 -8.46 4.08 3.64
C SER A 665 -7.93 5.08 2.60
N ASN A 666 -6.92 4.70 1.83
CA ASN A 666 -6.34 5.52 0.75
C ASN A 666 -7.08 5.36 -0.59
N GLY A 667 -8.28 4.73 -0.62
CA GLY A 667 -9.04 4.48 -1.85
C GLY A 667 -8.34 3.50 -2.81
N GLU A 668 -7.42 2.70 -2.31
CA GLU A 668 -6.68 1.71 -3.10
C GLU A 668 -7.62 0.65 -3.66
N GLU A 669 -8.68 0.31 -2.93
CA GLU A 669 -9.72 -0.62 -3.35
C GLU A 669 -10.42 -0.19 -4.64
N ILE A 670 -10.68 1.10 -4.84
CA ILE A 670 -11.40 1.60 -6.04
C ILE A 670 -10.55 1.40 -7.30
N SER A 671 -9.32 1.89 -7.28
CA SER A 671 -8.39 1.74 -8.42
C SER A 671 -7.89 0.31 -8.55
N GLY A 672 -7.71 -0.40 -7.43
CA GLY A 672 -7.21 -1.76 -7.38
C GLY A 672 -8.16 -2.77 -8.02
N ILE A 673 -9.47 -2.65 -7.77
CA ILE A 673 -10.49 -3.50 -8.43
C ILE A 673 -10.42 -3.32 -9.95
N ALA A 674 -10.46 -2.07 -10.42
CA ALA A 674 -10.37 -1.78 -11.83
C ALA A 674 -9.06 -2.33 -12.43
N TYR A 675 -7.94 -2.14 -11.75
CA TYR A 675 -6.63 -2.66 -12.17
C TYR A 675 -6.59 -4.19 -12.28
N ILE A 676 -7.23 -4.92 -11.36
CA ILE A 676 -7.32 -6.38 -11.39
C ILE A 676 -8.12 -6.85 -12.62
N PHE A 677 -9.28 -6.24 -12.89
CA PHE A 677 -10.09 -6.59 -14.06
C PHE A 677 -9.44 -6.13 -15.37
N GLU A 678 -8.74 -4.99 -15.39
CA GLU A 678 -7.91 -4.58 -16.54
C GLU A 678 -6.83 -5.64 -16.84
N ARG A 679 -6.16 -6.18 -15.80
CA ARG A 679 -5.18 -7.25 -15.96
C ARG A 679 -5.80 -8.57 -16.40
N ALA A 680 -7.03 -8.84 -16.00
CA ALA A 680 -7.81 -9.98 -16.50
C ALA A 680 -8.20 -9.84 -17.99
N GLY A 681 -8.05 -8.64 -18.55
CA GLY A 681 -8.28 -8.35 -19.98
C GLY A 681 -9.36 -7.30 -20.26
N ALA A 682 -10.19 -6.94 -19.28
CA ALA A 682 -11.21 -5.91 -19.46
C ALA A 682 -10.60 -4.56 -19.85
N LYS A 683 -11.24 -3.84 -20.78
CA LYS A 683 -10.74 -2.54 -21.27
C LYS A 683 -11.20 -1.39 -20.39
N ALA A 684 -12.36 -1.53 -19.75
CA ALA A 684 -12.88 -0.57 -18.79
C ALA A 684 -13.73 -1.29 -17.74
N VAL A 685 -13.80 -0.67 -16.56
CA VAL A 685 -14.66 -1.09 -15.45
C VAL A 685 -15.50 0.11 -15.03
N MET A 686 -16.80 -0.10 -14.85
CA MET A 686 -17.67 0.88 -14.22
C MET A 686 -18.06 0.38 -12.82
N ALA A 687 -17.86 1.19 -11.80
CA ALA A 687 -18.14 0.87 -10.42
C ALA A 687 -18.72 2.07 -9.67
N SER A 688 -19.35 1.84 -8.52
CA SER A 688 -19.95 2.92 -7.71
C SER A 688 -19.09 3.25 -6.50
N LEU A 689 -19.02 4.53 -6.13
CA LEU A 689 -18.29 5.02 -4.95
C LEU A 689 -19.05 4.83 -3.63
N TRP A 690 -20.37 4.73 -3.68
CA TRP A 690 -21.27 4.46 -2.56
C TRP A 690 -22.53 3.75 -3.02
N SER A 691 -23.31 3.23 -2.07
CA SER A 691 -24.60 2.60 -2.34
C SER A 691 -25.62 3.63 -2.80
N VAL A 692 -26.26 3.39 -3.92
CA VAL A 692 -27.25 4.28 -4.56
C VAL A 692 -28.64 3.66 -4.47
N ASP A 693 -29.67 4.48 -4.63
CA ASP A 693 -31.04 4.04 -4.83
C ASP A 693 -31.13 3.12 -6.07
N ASP A 694 -31.75 1.96 -5.89
CA ASP A 694 -31.82 0.91 -6.91
C ASP A 694 -32.60 1.38 -8.16
N SER A 695 -33.65 2.21 -8.00
CA SER A 695 -34.42 2.77 -9.10
C SER A 695 -33.62 3.81 -9.91
N ALA A 696 -32.91 4.71 -9.24
CA ALA A 696 -32.06 5.70 -9.90
C ALA A 696 -30.90 5.04 -10.65
N THR A 697 -30.35 3.95 -10.11
CA THR A 697 -29.33 3.12 -10.76
C THR A 697 -29.86 2.51 -12.05
N GLN A 698 -31.05 1.90 -12.02
CA GLN A 698 -31.71 1.34 -13.19
C GLN A 698 -31.88 2.40 -14.31
N GLU A 699 -32.43 3.57 -13.98
CA GLU A 699 -32.63 4.66 -14.92
C GLU A 699 -31.30 5.08 -15.60
N LEU A 700 -30.25 5.27 -14.80
CA LEU A 700 -28.92 5.68 -15.27
C LEU A 700 -28.30 4.63 -16.19
N MET A 701 -28.34 3.35 -15.80
CA MET A 701 -27.72 2.25 -16.55
C MET A 701 -28.44 2.00 -17.86
N VAL A 702 -29.76 2.01 -17.90
CA VAL A 702 -30.55 1.87 -19.13
C VAL A 702 -30.22 3.02 -20.10
N ALA A 703 -30.21 4.27 -19.63
CA ALA A 703 -29.83 5.43 -20.45
C ALA A 703 -28.39 5.32 -20.99
N PHE A 704 -27.46 4.87 -20.17
CA PHE A 704 -26.06 4.65 -20.56
C PHE A 704 -25.93 3.65 -21.70
N TYR A 705 -26.54 2.47 -21.60
CA TYR A 705 -26.49 1.45 -22.64
C TYR A 705 -27.25 1.86 -23.90
N GLN A 706 -28.34 2.62 -23.81
CA GLN A 706 -29.01 3.23 -24.94
C GLN A 706 -28.09 4.16 -25.71
N ASN A 707 -27.34 5.01 -25.02
CA ASN A 707 -26.38 5.93 -25.61
C ASN A 707 -25.20 5.19 -26.29
N ILE A 708 -24.73 4.09 -25.71
CA ILE A 708 -23.74 3.22 -26.37
C ILE A 708 -24.31 2.63 -27.67
N ASN A 709 -25.54 2.14 -27.65
CA ASN A 709 -26.20 1.58 -28.84
C ASN A 709 -26.41 2.62 -29.97
N GLN A 710 -26.49 3.91 -29.59
CA GLN A 710 -26.51 5.04 -30.52
C GLN A 710 -25.11 5.38 -31.09
N GLY A 711 -24.06 4.66 -30.73
CA GLY A 711 -22.69 4.84 -31.22
C GLY A 711 -21.84 5.84 -30.43
N MET A 712 -22.28 6.27 -29.26
CA MET A 712 -21.46 7.12 -28.40
C MET A 712 -20.32 6.32 -27.78
N SER A 713 -19.18 6.99 -27.53
CA SER A 713 -18.12 6.41 -26.69
C SER A 713 -18.62 6.16 -25.25
N LYS A 714 -17.98 5.23 -24.52
CA LYS A 714 -18.35 4.92 -23.12
C LYS A 714 -18.37 6.18 -22.23
N GLY A 715 -17.34 7.07 -22.40
CA GLY A 715 -17.25 8.31 -21.64
C GLY A 715 -18.40 9.28 -21.95
N GLU A 716 -18.72 9.48 -23.24
CA GLU A 716 -19.82 10.38 -23.62
C GLU A 716 -21.18 9.75 -23.30
N ALA A 717 -21.34 8.44 -23.48
CA ALA A 717 -22.57 7.74 -23.11
C ALA A 717 -22.91 7.88 -21.62
N LEU A 718 -21.89 7.74 -20.75
CA LEU A 718 -22.05 7.93 -19.31
C LEU A 718 -22.34 9.40 -18.97
N ARG A 719 -21.65 10.34 -19.65
CA ARG A 719 -21.91 11.77 -19.51
C ARG A 719 -23.35 12.11 -19.80
N GLN A 720 -23.89 11.68 -20.94
CA GLN A 720 -25.27 11.97 -21.34
C GLN A 720 -26.28 11.32 -20.39
N ALA A 721 -26.03 10.09 -19.91
CA ALA A 721 -26.86 9.45 -18.89
C ALA A 721 -26.89 10.24 -17.58
N LYS A 722 -25.74 10.74 -17.12
CA LYS A 722 -25.67 11.61 -15.92
C LYS A 722 -26.32 12.97 -16.12
N LEU A 723 -26.17 13.57 -17.30
CA LEU A 723 -26.80 14.84 -17.62
C LEU A 723 -28.34 14.77 -17.65
N SER A 724 -28.92 13.62 -17.98
CA SER A 724 -30.37 13.43 -17.89
C SER A 724 -30.90 13.49 -16.44
N GLN A 725 -30.04 13.26 -15.44
CA GLN A 725 -30.37 13.35 -14.02
C GLN A 725 -29.73 14.57 -13.31
N ILE A 726 -29.15 15.50 -14.04
CA ILE A 726 -28.32 16.58 -13.48
C ILE A 726 -29.05 17.52 -12.53
N THR A 727 -30.37 17.57 -12.58
CA THR A 727 -31.22 18.35 -11.69
C THR A 727 -31.46 17.68 -10.32
N ARG A 728 -31.19 16.38 -10.22
CA ARG A 728 -31.21 15.66 -8.95
C ARG A 728 -29.91 15.92 -8.17
N HIS A 729 -29.92 15.63 -6.87
CA HIS A 729 -28.71 15.66 -6.06
C HIS A 729 -27.65 14.73 -6.65
N PRO A 730 -26.33 15.10 -6.64
CA PRO A 730 -25.27 14.23 -7.19
C PRO A 730 -25.18 12.84 -6.54
N TYR A 731 -25.79 12.63 -5.37
CA TYR A 731 -25.97 11.30 -4.77
C TYR A 731 -26.47 10.24 -5.77
N TYR A 732 -27.40 10.62 -6.65
CA TYR A 732 -28.08 9.71 -7.58
C TYR A 732 -27.28 9.40 -8.84
N TRP A 733 -26.43 10.31 -9.32
CA TRP A 733 -25.77 10.17 -10.63
C TRP A 733 -24.24 10.17 -10.57
N SER A 734 -23.62 10.76 -9.55
CA SER A 734 -22.17 10.90 -9.51
C SER A 734 -21.39 9.68 -8.99
N PRO A 735 -21.98 8.71 -8.24
CA PRO A 735 -21.22 7.61 -7.70
C PRO A 735 -20.64 6.66 -8.76
N PHE A 736 -21.30 6.52 -9.92
CA PHE A 736 -20.83 5.63 -10.97
C PHE A 736 -19.65 6.25 -11.73
N ILE A 737 -18.48 5.69 -11.59
CA ILE A 737 -17.26 6.11 -12.27
C ILE A 737 -16.83 5.10 -13.31
N LEU A 738 -16.43 5.59 -14.49
CA LEU A 738 -15.84 4.78 -15.57
C LEU A 738 -14.32 4.79 -15.42
N ILE A 739 -13.70 3.64 -15.21
CA ILE A 739 -12.26 3.49 -15.03
C ILE A 739 -11.70 2.71 -16.21
N GLY A 740 -10.64 3.21 -16.85
CA GLY A 740 -10.02 2.61 -18.03
C GLY A 740 -10.41 3.30 -19.33
N ASP A 741 -10.46 2.56 -20.43
CA ASP A 741 -10.70 3.09 -21.78
C ASP A 741 -12.14 3.66 -21.94
N ALA A 742 -12.24 4.95 -22.15
CA ALA A 742 -13.50 5.66 -22.30
C ALA A 742 -14.04 5.71 -23.74
N ARG A 743 -13.27 5.22 -24.73
CA ARG A 743 -13.64 5.20 -26.16
C ARG A 743 -14.73 4.21 -26.46
#